data_d2c8a9ef4dc9000606d02b26ff63183b
#
_entry.id   d2c8a9ef4dc9000606d02b26ff63183b
#
_cell.length_a   1.000
_cell.length_b   1.000
_cell.length_c   1.000
_cell.angle_alpha   90.00
_cell.angle_beta   90.00
_cell.angle_gamma   90.00
#
_symmetry.space_group_name_H-M   'P 1'
#
loop_
_entity.id
_entity.type
_entity.pdbx_description
1 polymer ?
#
loop_
_entity_poly.entity_id
_entity_poly.type
_entity_poly.pdbx_seq_one_letter_code
_entity_poly.pdbx_strand_id
1 'polypeptide(L)'
;MQERFAETEFSHAMVPLAVGNLTFRNRILVPAHTTNFGVNHLPSERHLAYHRERARGGVGAIIFESIRVHANSLGRPQAVCGFDPACIEPFRKITDAVKAEGARILGQIIHLGRQVEGDFERTVSFGPSPIPWATSALPPRPMDRADMDAVIEGHVLTARHLVAAGFEGIELQMAHGHLLQQFLSPLSNTRDDAYGGSAENRMRFPLEVLQAVRAEVGRDFCLGIRLSGDEYVEGGITIDQAEETAAALAAAEKIDFFNVSHSAYHASYSLASQMADMAIDPEPFRSLPARIRIALRDEGHDIPVFAVCRFNTLAEADAIIAAGGADAVGMARAHLAEPAIVNKTVEGRMNEIRTCIACNQGCAGMLEKNLPIRCLVNPRAGLEGEWAELAATGAQQPKRLLVIGGGPAGLEAARTAAERGHIVTLWEKHQNLGGQFRDAIKMPKRAEFRTLMEEQIADLGRFGVTVVTGKHADAGSIADFAADAVFLATGSIPVRAELAGGGKAFTIVEALDDPAALGSDVALFDRTGEWAALTLAEHLADLGKKVTFFSPAGGIAWRTTIYSTLANLKRLREKKVRIATLRKVTAFDGKILTVEDLSTGESELHMGFTGLVAAEHNFADQSLFQQLRHLDVPVRQIGDNLAPRTALEAVYHGHLAARDL
;
A
#
# COMPACT_ATOMS: atom_id res chain seq x y z
N MET A 1 31.59 1.04 -13.83
CA MET A 1 30.17 0.77 -13.46
C MET A 1 29.23 0.92 -14.67
N GLN A 2 29.42 1.92 -15.52
CA GLN A 2 28.61 2.10 -16.76
C GLN A 2 28.71 0.95 -17.77
N GLU A 3 29.90 0.31 -17.93
CA GLU A 3 30.09 -0.80 -18.87
C GLU A 3 29.39 -2.12 -18.44
N ARG A 4 29.10 -2.31 -17.15
CA ARG A 4 28.40 -3.50 -16.63
C ARG A 4 26.90 -3.56 -16.95
N PHE A 5 26.26 -2.42 -17.25
CA PHE A 5 24.81 -2.35 -17.44
C PHE A 5 24.37 -2.61 -18.89
N ALA A 6 25.28 -2.53 -19.87
CA ALA A 6 24.95 -2.69 -21.29
C ALA A 6 24.69 -4.14 -21.73
N GLU A 7 25.06 -5.13 -20.91
CA GLU A 7 24.91 -6.56 -21.22
C GLU A 7 23.86 -7.27 -20.34
N THR A 8 22.97 -6.52 -19.65
CA THR A 8 21.96 -7.11 -18.79
C THR A 8 20.70 -7.50 -19.56
N GLU A 9 20.00 -8.51 -19.09
CA GLU A 9 18.70 -8.95 -19.59
C GLU A 9 17.64 -7.81 -19.59
N PHE A 10 17.85 -6.72 -18.82
CA PHE A 10 16.97 -5.56 -18.64
C PHE A 10 17.59 -4.28 -19.24
N SER A 11 18.01 -4.35 -20.52
CA SER A 11 18.80 -3.31 -21.17
C SER A 11 18.07 -1.96 -21.33
N HIS A 12 16.74 -1.94 -21.42
CA HIS A 12 15.96 -0.71 -21.59
C HIS A 12 15.77 0.06 -20.26
N ALA A 13 15.54 -0.65 -19.16
CA ALA A 13 15.37 -0.04 -17.85
C ALA A 13 16.71 0.42 -17.23
N MET A 14 17.82 -0.22 -17.58
CA MET A 14 19.12 0.03 -16.95
C MET A 14 20.02 1.04 -17.67
N VAL A 15 19.59 1.59 -18.80
CA VAL A 15 20.31 2.69 -19.45
C VAL A 15 20.03 4.05 -18.79
N PRO A 16 20.99 4.97 -18.78
CA PRO A 16 20.76 6.32 -18.26
C PRO A 16 19.63 7.06 -18.97
N LEU A 17 18.97 7.98 -18.26
CA LEU A 17 17.92 8.84 -18.79
C LEU A 17 18.24 10.32 -18.49
N ALA A 18 18.24 11.15 -19.53
CA ALA A 18 18.31 12.61 -19.37
C ALA A 18 16.92 13.14 -19.01
N VAL A 19 16.85 13.99 -17.97
CA VAL A 19 15.62 14.63 -17.48
C VAL A 19 15.97 16.08 -17.13
N GLY A 20 15.63 17.02 -17.98
CA GLY A 20 16.10 18.39 -17.86
C GLY A 20 17.63 18.48 -17.85
N ASN A 21 18.20 19.08 -16.81
CA ASN A 21 19.65 19.17 -16.60
C ASN A 21 20.23 17.95 -15.84
N LEU A 22 19.39 16.96 -15.46
CA LEU A 22 19.80 15.80 -14.70
C LEU A 22 20.02 14.58 -15.61
N THR A 23 20.89 13.68 -15.15
CA THR A 23 20.97 12.33 -15.70
C THR A 23 20.71 11.33 -14.59
N PHE A 24 19.65 10.52 -14.73
CA PHE A 24 19.39 9.38 -13.88
C PHE A 24 20.25 8.20 -14.36
N ARG A 25 20.88 7.48 -13.43
CA ARG A 25 21.78 6.35 -13.77
C ARG A 25 21.06 5.16 -14.41
N ASN A 26 19.75 5.03 -14.22
CA ASN A 26 18.83 4.08 -14.85
C ASN A 26 17.41 4.68 -14.83
N ARG A 27 16.45 3.97 -15.44
CA ARG A 27 15.07 4.41 -15.63
C ARG A 27 14.09 3.93 -14.54
N ILE A 28 14.62 3.51 -13.39
CA ILE A 28 13.82 3.06 -12.25
C ILE A 28 13.86 4.12 -11.17
N LEU A 29 12.68 4.50 -10.66
CA LEU A 29 12.56 5.51 -9.61
C LEU A 29 11.66 5.05 -8.45
N VAL A 30 11.92 5.63 -7.28
CA VAL A 30 11.00 5.61 -6.16
C VAL A 30 10.12 6.84 -6.27
N PRO A 31 8.85 6.71 -6.71
CA PRO A 31 7.95 7.86 -6.81
C PRO A 31 7.51 8.33 -5.42
N ALA A 32 7.07 9.58 -5.33
CA ALA A 32 6.58 10.17 -4.10
C ALA A 32 5.46 9.34 -3.47
N HIS A 33 5.60 9.04 -2.19
CA HIS A 33 4.60 8.33 -1.38
C HIS A 33 4.74 8.74 0.08
N THR A 34 3.64 9.07 0.73
CA THR A 34 3.62 9.49 2.13
C THR A 34 4.07 8.35 3.04
N THR A 35 4.97 8.65 3.97
CA THR A 35 5.52 7.67 4.93
C THR A 35 5.00 7.83 6.36
N ASN A 36 4.52 9.02 6.72
CA ASN A 36 4.23 9.42 8.11
C ASN A 36 5.46 9.27 9.04
N PHE A 37 6.63 9.67 8.57
CA PHE A 37 7.87 9.68 9.37
C PHE A 37 8.23 11.06 9.89
N GLY A 38 7.48 12.10 9.54
CA GLY A 38 7.69 13.45 10.03
C GLY A 38 7.59 13.56 11.55
N VAL A 39 8.38 14.44 12.12
CA VAL A 39 8.37 14.79 13.56
C VAL A 39 8.24 16.30 13.65
N ASN A 40 7.19 16.80 14.30
CA ASN A 40 6.89 18.23 14.37
C ASN A 40 6.85 18.90 12.98
N HIS A 41 6.26 18.22 12.00
CA HIS A 41 6.18 18.63 10.58
C HIS A 41 7.54 18.78 9.88
N LEU A 42 8.61 18.28 10.43
CA LEU A 42 9.94 18.30 9.83
C LEU A 42 10.38 16.89 9.40
N PRO A 43 11.27 16.78 8.40
CA PRO A 43 11.90 15.52 8.05
C PRO A 43 12.68 14.93 9.24
N SER A 44 12.74 13.60 9.34
CA SER A 44 13.37 12.91 10.46
C SER A 44 14.51 11.98 10.01
N GLU A 45 15.32 11.51 10.96
CA GLU A 45 16.35 10.48 10.74
C GLU A 45 15.77 9.18 10.12
N ARG A 46 14.49 8.93 10.37
CA ARG A 46 13.79 7.79 9.77
C ARG A 46 13.60 7.96 8.27
N HIS A 47 13.29 9.18 7.77
CA HIS A 47 13.31 9.48 6.34
C HIS A 47 14.70 9.29 5.75
N LEU A 48 15.75 9.76 6.45
CA LEU A 48 17.13 9.62 6.00
C LEU A 48 17.48 8.14 5.78
N ALA A 49 17.28 7.30 6.81
CA ALA A 49 17.58 5.87 6.72
C ALA A 49 16.78 5.18 5.59
N TYR A 50 15.49 5.51 5.49
CA TYR A 50 14.57 4.97 4.51
C TYR A 50 14.99 5.28 3.07
N HIS A 51 15.25 6.54 2.75
CA HIS A 51 15.62 6.95 1.40
C HIS A 51 17.05 6.56 1.02
N ARG A 52 17.99 6.63 1.98
CA ARG A 52 19.37 6.16 1.76
C ARG A 52 19.43 4.68 1.41
N GLU A 53 18.64 3.83 2.06
CA GLU A 53 18.63 2.40 1.79
C GLU A 53 18.16 2.09 0.36
N ARG A 54 17.17 2.82 -0.14
CA ARG A 54 16.67 2.69 -1.53
C ARG A 54 17.67 3.23 -2.56
N ALA A 55 18.33 4.34 -2.25
CA ALA A 55 19.41 4.87 -3.10
C ALA A 55 20.57 3.87 -3.19
N ARG A 56 21.00 3.30 -2.04
CA ARG A 56 22.00 2.23 -1.99
C ARG A 56 21.55 1.00 -2.79
N GLY A 57 20.25 0.70 -2.78
CA GLY A 57 19.63 -0.40 -3.53
C GLY A 57 19.66 -0.28 -5.04
N GLY A 58 20.21 0.81 -5.59
CA GLY A 58 20.51 0.93 -7.03
C GLY A 58 19.53 1.79 -7.84
N VAL A 59 18.50 2.38 -7.23
CA VAL A 59 17.51 3.19 -7.94
C VAL A 59 18.12 4.42 -8.61
N GLY A 60 17.61 4.82 -9.78
CA GLY A 60 18.10 5.99 -10.54
C GLY A 60 17.74 7.31 -9.91
N ALA A 61 16.52 7.45 -9.42
CA ALA A 61 16.05 8.66 -8.77
C ALA A 61 15.02 8.35 -7.66
N ILE A 62 14.92 9.27 -6.71
CA ILE A 62 13.91 9.27 -5.65
C ILE A 62 13.17 10.61 -5.73
N ILE A 63 11.83 10.54 -5.75
CA ILE A 63 10.98 11.70 -5.54
C ILE A 63 10.52 11.61 -4.09
N PHE A 64 11.02 12.53 -3.24
CA PHE A 64 10.66 12.59 -1.82
C PHE A 64 9.15 12.82 -1.68
N GLU A 65 8.57 12.28 -0.62
CA GLU A 65 7.12 12.30 -0.38
C GLU A 65 6.51 13.70 -0.40
N SER A 66 5.19 13.74 -0.35
CA SER A 66 4.39 14.96 -0.42
C SER A 66 4.78 16.00 0.65
N ILE A 67 5.45 17.07 0.21
CA ILE A 67 5.90 18.21 1.04
C ILE A 67 4.81 19.28 0.99
N ARG A 68 4.24 19.63 2.13
CA ARG A 68 3.14 20.59 2.23
C ARG A 68 3.64 22.00 2.04
N VAL A 69 2.89 22.77 1.24
CA VAL A 69 3.25 24.16 0.86
C VAL A 69 2.54 25.22 1.69
N HIS A 70 1.53 24.84 2.50
CA HIS A 70 0.74 25.80 3.26
C HIS A 70 0.20 25.16 4.55
N ALA A 71 0.01 25.94 5.62
CA ALA A 71 -0.40 25.45 6.94
C ALA A 71 -1.74 24.72 6.91
N ASN A 72 -2.75 25.19 6.14
CA ASN A 72 -4.03 24.53 6.04
C ASN A 72 -4.02 23.25 5.18
N SER A 73 -2.87 22.83 4.70
CA SER A 73 -2.66 21.59 3.95
C SER A 73 -1.91 20.52 4.75
N LEU A 74 -1.57 20.74 6.02
CA LEU A 74 -0.84 19.76 6.82
C LEU A 74 -1.64 18.46 6.99
N GLY A 75 -2.83 18.52 7.53
CA GLY A 75 -3.81 17.45 7.56
C GLY A 75 -3.50 16.26 8.47
N ARG A 76 -2.28 16.17 9.02
CA ARG A 76 -1.86 15.12 9.99
C ARG A 76 -0.58 15.49 10.72
N PRO A 77 -0.34 14.96 11.95
CA PRO A 77 0.82 15.32 12.76
C PRO A 77 2.17 15.02 12.13
N GLN A 78 2.24 13.96 11.30
CA GLN A 78 3.48 13.50 10.69
C GLN A 78 3.68 14.03 9.26
N ALA A 79 2.83 14.96 8.80
CA ALA A 79 3.05 15.62 7.51
C ALA A 79 4.35 16.43 7.53
N VAL A 80 5.04 16.46 6.39
CA VAL A 80 6.27 17.27 6.25
C VAL A 80 5.90 18.59 5.59
N CYS A 81 6.26 19.71 6.20
CA CYS A 81 6.10 21.04 5.63
C CYS A 81 7.39 21.51 4.94
N GLY A 82 7.23 22.26 3.84
CA GLY A 82 8.33 22.90 3.12
C GLY A 82 8.37 24.41 3.27
N PHE A 83 7.30 25.01 3.79
CA PHE A 83 7.17 26.45 3.95
C PHE A 83 7.89 26.99 5.22
N ASP A 84 8.26 26.12 6.17
CA ASP A 84 9.07 26.48 7.34
C ASP A 84 10.55 26.32 7.01
N PRO A 85 11.40 27.37 7.15
CA PRO A 85 12.83 27.27 6.87
C PRO A 85 13.57 26.28 7.77
N ALA A 86 13.00 25.86 8.91
CA ALA A 86 13.55 24.81 9.77
C ALA A 86 13.65 23.46 9.04
N CYS A 87 12.93 23.25 7.93
CA CYS A 87 13.01 22.03 7.13
C CYS A 87 14.34 21.90 6.35
N ILE A 88 15.06 23.00 6.10
CA ILE A 88 16.22 23.05 5.18
C ILE A 88 17.32 22.09 5.65
N GLU A 89 17.74 22.17 6.90
CA GLU A 89 18.85 21.36 7.39
C GLU A 89 18.51 19.85 7.51
N PRO A 90 17.34 19.46 8.05
CA PRO A 90 16.92 18.06 7.98
C PRO A 90 16.83 17.50 6.55
N PHE A 91 16.31 18.28 5.60
CA PHE A 91 16.29 17.89 4.19
C PHE A 91 17.70 17.75 3.60
N ARG A 92 18.63 18.67 3.92
CA ARG A 92 20.01 18.61 3.42
C ARG A 92 20.68 17.30 3.79
N LYS A 93 20.52 16.82 5.02
CA LYS A 93 21.04 15.51 5.43
C LYS A 93 20.51 14.39 4.56
N ILE A 94 19.22 14.42 4.20
CA ILE A 94 18.59 13.40 3.36
C ILE A 94 19.10 13.49 1.91
N THR A 95 19.16 14.71 1.35
CA THR A 95 19.62 14.89 -0.04
C THR A 95 21.07 14.49 -0.19
N ASP A 96 21.94 14.84 0.76
CA ASP A 96 23.35 14.46 0.77
C ASP A 96 23.53 12.93 0.88
N ALA A 97 22.77 12.28 1.77
CA ALA A 97 22.82 10.83 1.94
C ALA A 97 22.36 10.07 0.68
N VAL A 98 21.31 10.54 0.00
CA VAL A 98 20.80 9.93 -1.24
C VAL A 98 21.79 10.13 -2.39
N LYS A 99 22.33 11.34 -2.55
CA LYS A 99 23.32 11.67 -3.58
C LYS A 99 24.62 10.91 -3.39
N ALA A 100 25.07 10.71 -2.15
CA ALA A 100 26.27 9.93 -1.83
C ALA A 100 26.15 8.46 -2.30
N GLU A 101 24.93 7.90 -2.34
CA GLU A 101 24.67 6.55 -2.87
C GLU A 101 24.42 6.55 -4.41
N GLY A 102 24.59 7.70 -5.07
CA GLY A 102 24.53 7.84 -6.53
C GLY A 102 23.14 7.93 -7.15
N ALA A 103 22.08 8.09 -6.38
CA ALA A 103 20.75 8.37 -6.88
C ALA A 103 20.48 9.88 -6.93
N ARG A 104 19.60 10.31 -7.87
CA ARG A 104 19.08 11.70 -7.88
C ARG A 104 17.94 11.84 -6.89
N ILE A 105 17.74 13.04 -6.35
CA ILE A 105 16.66 13.32 -5.42
C ILE A 105 15.88 14.58 -5.81
N LEU A 106 14.56 14.40 -5.96
CA LEU A 106 13.58 15.42 -6.26
C LEU A 106 12.59 15.52 -5.08
N GLY A 107 11.92 16.66 -4.91
CA GLY A 107 10.87 16.83 -3.90
C GLY A 107 9.50 17.01 -4.54
N GLN A 108 8.48 16.28 -4.06
CA GLN A 108 7.10 16.54 -4.51
C GLN A 108 6.45 17.59 -3.62
N ILE A 109 6.05 18.74 -4.18
CA ILE A 109 5.35 19.79 -3.46
C ILE A 109 3.85 19.77 -3.74
N ILE A 110 3.04 20.00 -2.68
CA ILE A 110 1.62 19.68 -2.72
C ILE A 110 0.78 20.56 -1.78
N HIS A 111 -0.42 20.90 -2.25
CA HIS A 111 -1.54 21.32 -1.43
C HIS A 111 -2.70 20.33 -1.56
N LEU A 112 -3.20 19.79 -0.44
CA LEU A 112 -4.22 18.73 -0.46
C LEU A 112 -5.60 19.22 -0.91
N GLY A 113 -5.88 20.51 -0.75
CA GLY A 113 -7.20 21.05 -1.05
C GLY A 113 -8.30 20.43 -0.19
N ARG A 114 -9.42 20.04 -0.79
CA ARG A 114 -10.62 19.49 -0.12
C ARG A 114 -10.42 18.14 0.57
N GLN A 115 -9.23 17.53 0.48
CA GLN A 115 -8.94 16.27 1.18
C GLN A 115 -8.57 16.48 2.66
N VAL A 116 -8.27 17.71 3.06
CA VAL A 116 -8.06 18.09 4.45
C VAL A 116 -9.38 18.54 5.03
N GLU A 117 -9.84 17.91 6.09
CA GLU A 117 -11.11 18.28 6.75
C GLU A 117 -10.92 19.41 7.77
N GLY A 118 -9.67 19.82 8.01
CA GLY A 118 -9.34 20.93 8.92
C GLY A 118 -9.31 20.56 10.40
N ASP A 119 -9.72 19.34 10.76
CA ASP A 119 -9.88 18.92 12.16
C ASP A 119 -8.59 18.96 12.95
N PHE A 120 -7.49 18.54 12.32
CA PHE A 120 -6.18 18.47 12.98
C PHE A 120 -5.62 19.86 13.30
N GLU A 121 -5.58 20.74 12.30
CA GLU A 121 -5.01 22.10 12.42
C GLU A 121 -6.05 23.13 12.86
N ARG A 122 -7.32 22.75 12.98
CA ARG A 122 -8.47 23.65 13.20
C ARG A 122 -8.51 24.80 12.19
N THR A 123 -8.15 24.49 10.95
CA THR A 123 -8.13 25.40 9.80
C THR A 123 -9.25 25.06 8.82
N VAL A 124 -9.45 25.93 7.84
CA VAL A 124 -10.43 25.71 6.76
C VAL A 124 -9.77 24.97 5.63
N SER A 125 -10.40 23.94 5.09
CA SER A 125 -9.97 23.32 3.83
C SER A 125 -10.28 24.24 2.65
N PHE A 126 -9.41 24.28 1.66
CA PHE A 126 -9.54 25.05 0.43
C PHE A 126 -9.96 24.16 -0.74
N GLY A 127 -10.67 24.74 -1.70
CA GLY A 127 -10.99 24.11 -2.98
C GLY A 127 -11.43 25.13 -4.01
N PRO A 128 -11.56 24.76 -5.29
CA PRO A 128 -12.12 25.66 -6.29
C PRO A 128 -13.59 25.97 -6.05
N SER A 129 -14.35 24.99 -5.55
CA SER A 129 -15.80 25.06 -5.32
C SER A 129 -16.17 24.30 -4.03
N PRO A 130 -17.35 24.55 -3.42
CA PRO A 130 -17.74 23.92 -2.16
C PRO A 130 -18.25 22.48 -2.35
N ILE A 131 -17.49 21.67 -3.06
CA ILE A 131 -17.82 20.28 -3.38
C ILE A 131 -16.96 19.34 -2.54
N PRO A 132 -17.52 18.57 -1.59
CA PRO A 132 -16.75 17.61 -0.79
C PRO A 132 -16.27 16.44 -1.65
N TRP A 133 -15.21 15.75 -1.21
CA TRP A 133 -14.69 14.56 -1.90
C TRP A 133 -15.53 13.29 -1.65
N ALA A 134 -16.32 13.28 -0.58
CA ALA A 134 -17.22 12.21 -0.18
C ALA A 134 -18.47 12.80 0.47
N THR A 135 -19.55 12.03 0.51
CA THR A 135 -20.81 12.44 1.19
C THR A 135 -20.61 12.71 2.69
N SER A 136 -19.66 12.03 3.31
CA SER A 136 -19.31 12.20 4.72
C SER A 136 -18.30 13.31 5.00
N ALA A 137 -17.68 13.87 3.96
CA ALA A 137 -16.67 14.93 4.10
C ALA A 137 -17.33 16.32 4.17
N LEU A 138 -16.65 17.24 4.84
CA LEU A 138 -17.08 18.64 4.87
C LEU A 138 -16.78 19.35 3.54
N PRO A 139 -17.64 20.27 3.08
CA PRO A 139 -17.35 21.07 1.89
C PRO A 139 -16.19 22.03 2.17
N PRO A 140 -15.23 22.15 1.23
CA PRO A 140 -14.17 23.13 1.34
C PRO A 140 -14.69 24.55 1.15
N ARG A 141 -13.97 25.54 1.68
CA ARG A 141 -14.20 26.93 1.34
C ARG A 141 -13.72 27.20 -0.10
N PRO A 142 -14.56 27.76 -0.99
CA PRO A 142 -14.10 28.23 -2.29
C PRO A 142 -13.02 29.30 -2.14
N MET A 143 -11.90 29.13 -2.84
CA MET A 143 -10.79 30.07 -2.78
C MET A 143 -11.13 31.37 -3.46
N ASP A 144 -10.84 32.49 -2.81
CA ASP A 144 -10.74 33.80 -3.45
C ASP A 144 -9.32 34.08 -4.00
N ARG A 145 -9.11 35.26 -4.56
CA ARG A 145 -7.78 35.60 -5.13
C ARG A 145 -6.70 35.63 -4.05
N ALA A 146 -7.00 36.13 -2.87
CA ALA A 146 -6.02 36.22 -1.78
C ALA A 146 -5.60 34.81 -1.29
N ASP A 147 -6.52 33.86 -1.23
CA ASP A 147 -6.23 32.45 -0.93
C ASP A 147 -5.34 31.83 -2.00
N MET A 148 -5.62 32.11 -3.29
CA MET A 148 -4.81 31.62 -4.40
C MET A 148 -3.38 32.21 -4.34
N ASP A 149 -3.25 33.49 -4.08
CA ASP A 149 -1.95 34.16 -3.93
C ASP A 149 -1.14 33.58 -2.77
N ALA A 150 -1.76 33.32 -1.64
CA ALA A 150 -1.10 32.70 -0.48
C ALA A 150 -0.61 31.26 -0.79
N VAL A 151 -1.39 30.50 -1.54
CA VAL A 151 -0.99 29.14 -1.97
C VAL A 151 0.14 29.20 -3.01
N ILE A 152 0.12 30.15 -3.95
CA ILE A 152 1.24 30.39 -4.90
C ILE A 152 2.50 30.73 -4.12
N GLU A 153 2.43 31.68 -3.18
CA GLU A 153 3.58 32.07 -2.34
C GLU A 153 4.13 30.88 -1.55
N GLY A 154 3.24 30.04 -0.98
CA GLY A 154 3.62 28.81 -0.28
C GLY A 154 4.39 27.83 -1.17
N HIS A 155 3.99 27.67 -2.45
CA HIS A 155 4.72 26.85 -3.40
C HIS A 155 6.11 27.44 -3.73
N VAL A 156 6.19 28.75 -3.96
CA VAL A 156 7.45 29.47 -4.23
C VAL A 156 8.40 29.37 -3.04
N LEU A 157 7.92 29.62 -1.82
CA LEU A 157 8.72 29.54 -0.61
C LEU A 157 9.24 28.12 -0.37
N THR A 158 8.37 27.11 -0.54
CA THR A 158 8.76 25.71 -0.44
C THR A 158 9.82 25.36 -1.49
N ALA A 159 9.64 25.75 -2.75
CA ALA A 159 10.61 25.52 -3.81
C ALA A 159 11.99 26.12 -3.47
N ARG A 160 12.03 27.35 -2.96
CA ARG A 160 13.25 28.03 -2.49
C ARG A 160 13.96 27.23 -1.40
N HIS A 161 13.22 26.75 -0.40
CA HIS A 161 13.77 25.95 0.69
C HIS A 161 14.33 24.60 0.21
N LEU A 162 13.65 23.94 -0.76
CA LEU A 162 14.12 22.69 -1.34
C LEU A 162 15.41 22.87 -2.13
N VAL A 163 15.53 23.94 -2.92
CA VAL A 163 16.79 24.30 -3.61
C VAL A 163 17.90 24.52 -2.58
N ALA A 164 17.63 25.29 -1.52
CA ALA A 164 18.60 25.53 -0.43
C ALA A 164 18.99 24.25 0.30
N ALA A 165 18.09 23.28 0.40
CA ALA A 165 18.33 21.97 1.02
C ALA A 165 19.04 20.97 0.07
N GLY A 166 19.36 21.35 -1.15
CA GLY A 166 20.12 20.53 -2.11
C GLY A 166 19.31 19.50 -2.89
N PHE A 167 17.99 19.64 -2.97
CA PHE A 167 17.20 18.92 -3.96
C PHE A 167 17.63 19.32 -5.38
N GLU A 168 17.60 18.36 -6.29
CA GLU A 168 18.05 18.56 -7.67
C GLU A 168 16.87 18.83 -8.63
N GLY A 169 15.62 18.63 -8.14
CA GLY A 169 14.40 18.90 -8.90
C GLY A 169 13.17 18.93 -8.01
N ILE A 170 12.07 19.36 -8.61
CA ILE A 170 10.74 19.45 -7.98
C ILE A 170 9.71 18.78 -8.88
N GLU A 171 8.76 18.07 -8.27
CA GLU A 171 7.56 17.57 -8.90
C GLU A 171 6.35 18.32 -8.33
N LEU A 172 5.61 19.05 -9.20
CA LEU A 172 4.33 19.66 -8.82
C LEU A 172 3.22 18.61 -8.83
N GLN A 173 2.49 18.48 -7.72
CA GLN A 173 1.42 17.52 -7.61
C GLN A 173 0.11 18.04 -8.21
N MET A 174 -0.17 17.66 -9.46
CA MET A 174 -1.41 17.94 -10.21
C MET A 174 -2.23 16.66 -10.45
N ALA A 175 -2.16 15.69 -9.49
CA ALA A 175 -2.82 14.40 -9.61
C ALA A 175 -3.57 14.02 -8.32
N HIS A 176 -4.28 12.86 -8.35
CA HIS A 176 -4.92 12.21 -7.20
C HIS A 176 -5.98 13.06 -6.49
N GLY A 177 -6.60 14.01 -7.20
CA GLY A 177 -7.62 14.90 -6.63
C GLY A 177 -7.08 15.91 -5.61
N HIS A 178 -5.78 16.23 -5.65
CA HIS A 178 -5.19 17.32 -4.86
C HIS A 178 -5.51 18.70 -5.48
N LEU A 179 -5.22 19.79 -4.77
CA LEU A 179 -5.72 21.13 -5.09
C LEU A 179 -5.58 21.51 -6.56
N LEU A 180 -4.39 21.32 -7.16
CA LEU A 180 -4.18 21.72 -8.56
C LEU A 180 -5.04 20.88 -9.51
N GLN A 181 -5.19 19.56 -9.28
CA GLN A 181 -6.13 18.75 -10.05
C GLN A 181 -7.59 19.15 -9.77
N GLN A 182 -7.92 19.56 -8.54
CA GLN A 182 -9.28 20.01 -8.23
C GLN A 182 -9.69 21.21 -9.08
N PHE A 183 -8.74 22.12 -9.42
CA PHE A 183 -9.00 23.20 -10.36
C PHE A 183 -9.17 22.70 -11.79
N LEU A 184 -8.36 21.73 -12.23
CA LEU A 184 -8.45 21.16 -13.58
C LEU A 184 -9.75 20.38 -13.82
N SER A 185 -10.23 19.67 -12.81
CA SER A 185 -11.35 18.74 -12.95
C SER A 185 -12.72 19.43 -12.93
N PRO A 186 -13.58 19.20 -13.94
CA PRO A 186 -14.95 19.71 -13.93
C PRO A 186 -15.79 19.11 -12.79
N LEU A 187 -15.39 17.94 -12.25
CA LEU A 187 -16.06 17.29 -11.13
C LEU A 187 -15.96 18.09 -9.82
N SER A 188 -14.88 18.83 -9.63
CA SER A 188 -14.59 19.61 -8.41
C SER A 188 -14.55 21.11 -8.60
N ASN A 189 -14.53 21.58 -9.84
CA ASN A 189 -14.48 22.99 -10.20
C ASN A 189 -15.72 23.40 -11.01
N THR A 190 -16.71 23.97 -10.31
CA THR A 190 -17.95 24.48 -10.90
C THR A 190 -18.00 26.02 -10.90
N ARG A 191 -16.81 26.66 -10.87
CA ARG A 191 -16.71 28.14 -10.93
C ARG A 191 -17.18 28.66 -12.29
N ASP A 192 -17.73 29.86 -12.28
CA ASP A 192 -18.17 30.63 -13.45
C ASP A 192 -17.32 31.88 -13.74
N ASP A 193 -16.20 32.03 -12.99
CA ASP A 193 -15.23 33.12 -13.16
C ASP A 193 -14.03 32.69 -14.06
N ALA A 194 -12.98 33.53 -14.07
CA ALA A 194 -11.77 33.30 -14.85
C ALA A 194 -11.01 32.00 -14.50
N TYR A 195 -11.38 31.29 -13.42
CA TYR A 195 -10.74 30.06 -12.94
C TYR A 195 -11.62 28.83 -13.11
N GLY A 196 -12.76 28.93 -13.83
CA GLY A 196 -13.68 27.82 -14.03
C GLY A 196 -14.42 27.86 -15.37
N GLY A 197 -15.34 26.93 -15.59
CA GLY A 197 -16.07 26.78 -16.84
C GLY A 197 -15.25 26.07 -17.93
N SER A 198 -14.52 26.82 -18.77
CA SER A 198 -13.71 26.22 -19.84
C SER A 198 -12.46 25.51 -19.33
N ALA A 199 -11.91 24.57 -20.12
CA ALA A 199 -10.66 23.89 -19.80
C ALA A 199 -9.50 24.88 -19.59
N GLU A 200 -9.41 25.92 -20.44
CA GLU A 200 -8.44 26.99 -20.33
C GLU A 200 -8.54 27.72 -18.97
N ASN A 201 -9.74 28.10 -18.56
CA ASN A 201 -9.94 28.75 -17.26
C ASN A 201 -9.63 27.84 -16.08
N ARG A 202 -10.02 26.57 -16.15
CA ARG A 202 -9.69 25.60 -15.10
C ARG A 202 -8.19 25.37 -14.96
N MET A 203 -7.42 25.50 -16.06
CA MET A 203 -5.96 25.35 -16.05
C MET A 203 -5.24 26.61 -15.52
N ARG A 204 -5.89 27.77 -15.47
CA ARG A 204 -5.26 29.07 -15.13
C ARG A 204 -4.53 29.03 -13.79
N PHE A 205 -5.17 28.62 -12.71
CA PHE A 205 -4.52 28.58 -11.39
C PHE A 205 -3.37 27.57 -11.32
N PRO A 206 -3.49 26.31 -11.79
CA PRO A 206 -2.37 25.39 -11.92
C PRO A 206 -1.19 25.97 -12.73
N LEU A 207 -1.48 26.70 -13.80
CA LEU A 207 -0.44 27.34 -14.62
C LEU A 207 0.23 28.50 -13.89
N GLU A 208 -0.51 29.35 -13.17
CA GLU A 208 0.04 30.43 -12.33
C GLU A 208 1.01 29.86 -11.28
N VAL A 209 0.67 28.74 -10.64
CA VAL A 209 1.56 28.04 -9.70
C VAL A 209 2.81 27.53 -10.41
N LEU A 210 2.66 26.85 -11.55
CA LEU A 210 3.79 26.34 -12.34
C LEU A 210 4.75 27.44 -12.73
N GLN A 211 4.24 28.55 -13.28
CA GLN A 211 5.02 29.70 -13.72
C GLN A 211 5.74 30.39 -12.55
N ALA A 212 5.07 30.55 -11.41
CA ALA A 212 5.66 31.15 -10.22
C ALA A 212 6.81 30.29 -9.66
N VAL A 213 6.62 28.98 -9.57
CA VAL A 213 7.69 28.05 -9.16
C VAL A 213 8.83 28.05 -10.16
N ARG A 214 8.56 28.03 -11.48
CA ARG A 214 9.58 28.09 -12.53
C ARG A 214 10.39 29.39 -12.45
N ALA A 215 9.73 30.51 -12.21
CA ALA A 215 10.39 31.81 -12.04
C ALA A 215 11.34 31.83 -10.83
N GLU A 216 10.96 31.18 -9.72
CA GLU A 216 11.78 31.09 -8.51
C GLU A 216 13.01 30.20 -8.72
N VAL A 217 12.82 28.99 -9.28
CA VAL A 217 13.92 28.01 -9.39
C VAL A 217 14.80 28.22 -10.62
N GLY A 218 14.35 29.01 -11.59
CA GLY A 218 15.05 29.28 -12.85
C GLY A 218 14.84 28.18 -13.91
N ARG A 219 15.23 28.47 -15.16
CA ARG A 219 14.95 27.62 -16.32
C ARG A 219 15.78 26.30 -16.33
N ASP A 220 16.91 26.30 -15.67
CA ASP A 220 17.83 25.13 -15.68
C ASP A 220 17.55 24.13 -14.56
N PHE A 221 16.74 24.48 -13.57
CA PHE A 221 16.36 23.58 -12.50
C PHE A 221 15.31 22.57 -13.00
N CYS A 222 15.47 21.29 -12.64
CA CYS A 222 14.55 20.23 -13.05
C CYS A 222 13.17 20.41 -12.40
N LEU A 223 12.13 20.63 -13.20
CA LEU A 223 10.76 20.84 -12.76
C LEU A 223 9.80 19.97 -13.57
N GLY A 224 9.12 19.04 -12.91
CA GLY A 224 8.15 18.18 -13.54
C GLY A 224 6.78 18.23 -12.89
N ILE A 225 5.86 17.51 -13.48
CA ILE A 225 4.46 17.46 -13.07
C ILE A 225 4.01 16.02 -12.82
N ARG A 226 3.36 15.78 -11.67
CA ARG A 226 2.53 14.58 -11.48
C ARG A 226 1.14 14.87 -12.02
N LEU A 227 0.67 14.08 -13.02
CA LEU A 227 -0.61 14.27 -13.67
C LEU A 227 -1.48 13.02 -13.58
N SER A 228 -2.79 13.15 -13.34
CA SER A 228 -3.75 12.05 -13.51
C SER A 228 -4.17 11.96 -14.97
N GLY A 229 -3.92 10.81 -15.61
CA GLY A 229 -4.35 10.55 -16.98
C GLY A 229 -5.84 10.26 -17.11
N ASP A 230 -6.49 9.75 -16.05
CA ASP A 230 -7.93 9.52 -16.01
C ASP A 230 -8.41 9.53 -14.55
N GLU A 231 -9.55 10.12 -14.27
CA GLU A 231 -10.15 10.15 -12.94
C GLU A 231 -11.01 8.92 -12.63
N TYR A 232 -11.35 8.12 -13.63
CA TYR A 232 -12.21 6.93 -13.49
C TYR A 232 -13.52 7.19 -12.74
N VAL A 233 -14.12 8.36 -12.97
CA VAL A 233 -15.41 8.76 -12.43
C VAL A 233 -16.16 9.59 -13.47
N GLU A 234 -17.47 9.36 -13.58
CA GLU A 234 -18.32 10.10 -14.51
C GLU A 234 -18.28 11.62 -14.24
N GLY A 235 -18.08 12.41 -15.28
CA GLY A 235 -17.94 13.86 -15.19
C GLY A 235 -16.55 14.34 -14.74
N GLY A 236 -15.61 13.43 -14.48
CA GLY A 236 -14.21 13.74 -14.19
C GLY A 236 -13.36 13.89 -15.45
N ILE A 237 -12.06 14.12 -15.26
CA ILE A 237 -11.07 14.18 -16.35
C ILE A 237 -10.92 12.81 -16.99
N THR A 238 -11.08 12.74 -18.31
CA THR A 238 -10.78 11.57 -19.14
C THR A 238 -9.35 11.65 -19.67
N ILE A 239 -8.85 10.52 -20.21
CA ILE A 239 -7.50 10.50 -20.80
C ILE A 239 -7.37 11.50 -21.96
N ASP A 240 -8.39 11.69 -22.79
CA ASP A 240 -8.35 12.68 -23.89
C ASP A 240 -8.17 14.11 -23.37
N GLN A 241 -8.88 14.47 -22.30
CA GLN A 241 -8.72 15.77 -21.64
C GLN A 241 -7.37 15.91 -20.92
N ALA A 242 -6.81 14.81 -20.41
CA ALA A 242 -5.48 14.82 -19.80
C ALA A 242 -4.38 15.01 -20.84
N GLU A 243 -4.53 14.45 -22.05
CA GLU A 243 -3.65 14.69 -23.21
C GLU A 243 -3.64 16.17 -23.60
N GLU A 244 -4.82 16.78 -23.77
CA GLU A 244 -4.96 18.20 -24.05
C GLU A 244 -4.32 19.08 -22.95
N THR A 245 -4.55 18.72 -21.69
CA THR A 245 -3.98 19.43 -20.53
C THR A 245 -2.46 19.34 -20.52
N ALA A 246 -1.88 18.16 -20.76
CA ALA A 246 -0.43 17.95 -20.77
C ALA A 246 0.23 18.78 -21.90
N ALA A 247 -0.34 18.75 -23.11
CA ALA A 247 0.13 19.52 -24.25
C ALA A 247 0.05 21.03 -23.99
N ALA A 248 -1.08 21.52 -23.47
CA ALA A 248 -1.26 22.93 -23.16
C ALA A 248 -0.30 23.43 -22.06
N LEU A 249 -0.04 22.64 -21.02
CA LEU A 249 0.95 22.96 -19.98
C LEU A 249 2.37 23.01 -20.56
N ALA A 250 2.73 22.03 -21.42
CA ALA A 250 4.04 21.97 -22.07
C ALA A 250 4.28 23.13 -23.04
N ALA A 251 3.24 23.59 -23.72
CA ALA A 251 3.30 24.76 -24.59
C ALA A 251 3.43 26.08 -23.82
N ALA A 252 2.85 26.14 -22.62
CA ALA A 252 2.80 27.37 -21.82
C ALA A 252 4.06 27.59 -20.95
N GLU A 253 4.75 26.53 -20.52
CA GLU A 253 5.94 26.63 -19.66
C GLU A 253 6.89 25.43 -19.87
N LYS A 254 8.18 25.65 -19.59
CA LYS A 254 9.19 24.57 -19.62
C LYS A 254 8.93 23.53 -18.52
N ILE A 255 8.62 22.32 -18.93
CA ILE A 255 8.45 21.14 -18.08
C ILE A 255 9.51 20.11 -18.47
N ASP A 256 10.19 19.53 -17.49
CA ASP A 256 11.29 18.60 -17.71
C ASP A 256 10.86 17.13 -17.66
N PHE A 257 9.69 16.80 -17.08
CA PHE A 257 9.08 15.47 -17.11
C PHE A 257 7.59 15.50 -16.73
N PHE A 258 6.83 14.53 -17.21
CA PHE A 258 5.51 14.17 -16.70
C PHE A 258 5.55 12.81 -16.01
N ASN A 259 5.01 12.72 -14.80
CA ASN A 259 4.85 11.49 -14.06
C ASN A 259 3.36 11.13 -14.03
N VAL A 260 2.94 10.23 -14.93
CA VAL A 260 1.53 9.96 -15.19
C VAL A 260 0.97 8.95 -14.20
N SER A 261 -0.06 9.36 -13.49
CA SER A 261 -0.85 8.57 -12.57
C SER A 261 -2.31 8.54 -13.01
N HIS A 262 -3.23 8.27 -12.10
CA HIS A 262 -4.66 8.21 -12.36
C HIS A 262 -5.44 8.50 -11.09
N SER A 263 -6.77 8.55 -11.23
CA SER A 263 -7.76 8.77 -10.19
C SER A 263 -7.90 10.20 -9.67
N ALA A 264 -9.03 10.44 -9.04
CA ALA A 264 -9.32 11.59 -8.18
C ALA A 264 -9.57 11.11 -6.75
N TYR A 265 -9.47 12.01 -5.80
CA TYR A 265 -9.93 11.74 -4.43
C TYR A 265 -11.45 11.92 -4.40
N HIS A 266 -12.15 10.85 -4.75
CA HIS A 266 -13.61 10.78 -4.82
C HIS A 266 -14.05 9.42 -4.31
N ALA A 267 -15.04 9.38 -3.40
CA ALA A 267 -15.49 8.17 -2.72
C ALA A 267 -16.23 7.19 -3.65
N SER A 268 -15.51 6.66 -4.64
CA SER A 268 -15.96 5.71 -5.67
C SER A 268 -14.83 4.76 -6.07
N TYR A 269 -14.99 4.06 -7.19
CA TYR A 269 -13.93 3.26 -7.80
C TYR A 269 -12.67 4.10 -8.12
N SER A 270 -12.83 5.39 -8.39
CA SER A 270 -11.69 6.31 -8.57
C SER A 270 -10.72 6.26 -7.38
N LEU A 271 -11.21 6.38 -6.15
CA LEU A 271 -10.36 6.28 -4.96
C LEU A 271 -9.78 4.87 -4.79
N ALA A 272 -10.56 3.82 -5.06
CA ALA A 272 -10.08 2.45 -5.01
C ALA A 272 -8.90 2.20 -5.97
N SER A 273 -8.98 2.74 -7.19
CA SER A 273 -7.94 2.59 -8.21
C SER A 273 -6.64 3.29 -7.84
N GLN A 274 -6.69 4.39 -7.09
CA GLN A 274 -5.51 5.17 -6.69
C GLN A 274 -4.46 4.32 -5.92
N MET A 275 -4.94 3.40 -5.09
CA MET A 275 -4.09 2.46 -4.36
C MET A 275 -4.49 1.02 -4.72
N ALA A 276 -4.50 0.74 -6.04
CA ALA A 276 -4.91 -0.55 -6.59
C ALA A 276 -4.29 -1.72 -5.80
N ASP A 277 -5.13 -2.50 -5.12
CA ASP A 277 -4.73 -3.71 -4.41
C ASP A 277 -4.62 -4.93 -5.36
N MET A 278 -4.31 -6.10 -4.82
CA MET A 278 -4.16 -7.33 -5.59
C MET A 278 -5.42 -7.75 -6.36
N ALA A 279 -6.58 -7.22 -5.99
CA ALA A 279 -7.85 -7.52 -6.66
C ALA A 279 -8.16 -6.64 -7.87
N ILE A 280 -7.37 -5.59 -8.11
CA ILE A 280 -7.55 -4.66 -9.23
C ILE A 280 -6.49 -4.95 -10.29
N ASP A 281 -6.94 -5.13 -11.55
CA ASP A 281 -6.06 -5.28 -12.70
C ASP A 281 -5.27 -3.97 -12.95
N PRO A 282 -3.94 -3.98 -13.05
CA PRO A 282 -3.14 -2.80 -13.32
C PRO A 282 -3.12 -2.36 -14.80
N GLU A 283 -3.47 -3.21 -15.73
CA GLU A 283 -3.32 -2.95 -17.17
C GLU A 283 -4.02 -1.67 -17.66
N PRO A 284 -5.26 -1.34 -17.23
CA PRO A 284 -5.89 -0.09 -17.66
C PRO A 284 -5.09 1.16 -17.30
N PHE A 285 -4.33 1.13 -16.21
CA PHE A 285 -3.55 2.27 -15.75
C PHE A 285 -2.20 2.40 -16.47
N ARG A 286 -1.65 1.27 -16.92
CA ARG A 286 -0.35 1.18 -17.59
C ARG A 286 -0.36 1.75 -19.01
N SER A 287 -1.54 1.87 -19.64
CA SER A 287 -1.71 2.49 -20.97
C SER A 287 -1.68 4.01 -20.95
N LEU A 288 -2.00 4.66 -19.83
CA LEU A 288 -2.13 6.11 -19.72
C LEU A 288 -0.83 6.87 -20.04
N PRO A 289 0.36 6.47 -19.52
CA PRO A 289 1.61 7.16 -19.84
C PRO A 289 1.92 7.17 -21.34
N ALA A 290 1.66 6.05 -22.04
CA ALA A 290 1.88 5.95 -23.48
C ALA A 290 1.05 6.97 -24.26
N ARG A 291 -0.23 7.13 -23.88
CA ARG A 291 -1.15 8.09 -24.49
C ARG A 291 -0.63 9.53 -24.31
N ILE A 292 -0.30 9.93 -23.09
CA ILE A 292 0.27 11.27 -22.80
C ILE A 292 1.58 11.49 -23.56
N ARG A 293 2.45 10.48 -23.63
CA ARG A 293 3.72 10.56 -24.35
C ARG A 293 3.54 10.78 -25.86
N ILE A 294 2.58 10.12 -26.47
CA ILE A 294 2.24 10.30 -27.88
C ILE A 294 1.70 11.72 -28.11
N ALA A 295 0.71 12.15 -27.31
CA ALA A 295 0.12 13.47 -27.44
C ALA A 295 1.16 14.61 -27.33
N LEU A 296 2.10 14.49 -26.39
CA LEU A 296 3.19 15.47 -26.25
C LEU A 296 4.09 15.51 -27.49
N ARG A 297 4.44 14.35 -28.06
CA ARG A 297 5.30 14.27 -29.25
C ARG A 297 4.62 14.76 -30.52
N ASP A 298 3.33 14.51 -30.66
CA ASP A 298 2.53 14.97 -31.79
C ASP A 298 2.47 16.52 -31.83
N GLU A 299 2.54 17.17 -30.65
CA GLU A 299 2.65 18.63 -30.51
C GLU A 299 4.12 19.14 -30.50
N GLY A 300 5.09 18.26 -30.77
CA GLY A 300 6.51 18.62 -30.89
C GLY A 300 7.28 18.73 -29.57
N HIS A 301 6.74 18.22 -28.47
CA HIS A 301 7.37 18.20 -27.15
C HIS A 301 8.03 16.84 -26.86
N ASP A 302 9.37 16.78 -26.86
CA ASP A 302 10.12 15.57 -26.46
C ASP A 302 10.43 15.60 -24.96
N ILE A 303 9.38 15.50 -24.15
CA ILE A 303 9.45 15.51 -22.68
C ILE A 303 9.35 14.07 -22.16
N PRO A 304 10.27 13.60 -21.28
CA PRO A 304 10.19 12.29 -20.66
C PRO A 304 8.88 12.07 -19.88
N VAL A 305 8.27 10.90 -20.09
CA VAL A 305 7.04 10.48 -19.41
C VAL A 305 7.32 9.25 -18.56
N PHE A 306 6.98 9.35 -17.25
CA PHE A 306 7.16 8.27 -16.29
C PHE A 306 5.83 7.53 -16.07
N ALA A 307 5.91 6.21 -15.96
CA ALA A 307 4.81 5.34 -15.62
C ALA A 307 4.82 4.95 -14.14
N VAL A 308 3.66 4.82 -13.56
CA VAL A 308 3.47 4.24 -12.22
C VAL A 308 2.28 3.28 -12.24
N CYS A 309 2.02 2.60 -11.17
CA CYS A 309 0.96 1.65 -10.89
C CYS A 309 1.38 0.19 -10.98
N ARG A 310 1.63 -0.38 -9.81
CA ARG A 310 1.83 -1.83 -9.58
C ARG A 310 2.89 -2.50 -10.48
N PHE A 311 3.96 -1.81 -10.78
CA PHE A 311 5.16 -2.47 -11.27
C PHE A 311 5.88 -3.11 -10.07
N ASN A 312 6.00 -4.43 -10.09
CA ASN A 312 6.55 -5.22 -8.98
C ASN A 312 7.93 -5.81 -9.30
N THR A 313 8.29 -5.88 -10.59
CA THR A 313 9.58 -6.43 -11.06
C THR A 313 10.26 -5.50 -12.05
N LEU A 314 11.58 -5.64 -12.20
CA LEU A 314 12.32 -4.93 -13.26
C LEU A 314 11.91 -5.41 -14.66
N ALA A 315 11.51 -6.67 -14.81
CA ALA A 315 11.04 -7.19 -16.09
C ALA A 315 9.77 -6.46 -16.59
N GLU A 316 8.80 -6.19 -15.70
CA GLU A 316 7.62 -5.38 -16.05
C GLU A 316 8.01 -3.96 -16.43
N ALA A 317 8.95 -3.35 -15.71
CA ALA A 317 9.44 -2.00 -16.00
C ALA A 317 10.22 -1.94 -17.32
N ASP A 318 11.09 -2.91 -17.58
CA ASP A 318 11.84 -3.00 -18.84
C ASP A 318 10.89 -3.18 -20.03
N ALA A 319 9.90 -4.04 -19.91
CA ALA A 319 8.94 -4.33 -20.98
C ALA A 319 8.13 -3.09 -21.41
N ILE A 320 7.61 -2.28 -20.47
CA ILE A 320 6.87 -1.07 -20.84
C ILE A 320 7.77 0.00 -21.47
N ILE A 321 9.03 0.10 -21.03
CA ILE A 321 10.01 1.03 -21.60
C ILE A 321 10.40 0.56 -23.01
N ALA A 322 10.68 -0.73 -23.19
CA ALA A 322 11.00 -1.33 -24.48
C ALA A 322 9.86 -1.13 -25.50
N ALA A 323 8.62 -1.26 -25.06
CA ALA A 323 7.42 -1.01 -25.88
C ALA A 323 7.18 0.48 -26.19
N GLY A 324 7.98 1.40 -25.65
CA GLY A 324 7.78 2.85 -25.82
C GLY A 324 6.60 3.41 -25.03
N GLY A 325 6.08 2.66 -24.06
CA GLY A 325 4.96 3.07 -23.21
C GLY A 325 5.32 4.11 -22.15
N ALA A 326 6.60 4.19 -21.79
CA ALA A 326 7.14 5.17 -20.85
C ALA A 326 8.64 5.34 -21.05
N ASP A 327 9.22 6.43 -20.51
CA ASP A 327 10.67 6.67 -20.52
C ASP A 327 11.33 6.22 -19.20
N ALA A 328 10.57 6.16 -18.10
CA ALA A 328 11.00 5.60 -16.81
C ALA A 328 9.80 5.04 -16.04
N VAL A 329 10.07 4.24 -15.00
CA VAL A 329 9.04 3.55 -14.19
C VAL A 329 9.24 3.81 -12.71
N GLY A 330 8.17 4.25 -12.06
CA GLY A 330 8.11 4.45 -10.61
C GLY A 330 7.52 3.24 -9.87
N MET A 331 8.29 2.66 -8.95
CA MET A 331 7.99 1.40 -8.26
C MET A 331 7.89 1.60 -6.73
N ALA A 332 6.90 2.36 -6.22
CA ALA A 332 6.82 2.70 -4.79
C ALA A 332 6.74 1.47 -3.87
N ARG A 333 5.67 0.65 -4.02
CA ARG A 333 5.44 -0.50 -3.13
C ARG A 333 6.46 -1.63 -3.31
N ALA A 334 7.02 -1.77 -4.52
CA ALA A 334 8.10 -2.73 -4.76
C ALA A 334 9.37 -2.36 -3.96
N HIS A 335 9.76 -1.07 -3.96
CA HIS A 335 10.89 -0.59 -3.15
C HIS A 335 10.58 -0.57 -1.64
N LEU A 336 9.32 -0.56 -1.23
CA LEU A 336 8.94 -0.75 0.17
C LEU A 336 9.14 -2.22 0.60
N ALA A 337 8.80 -3.16 -0.28
CA ALA A 337 8.99 -4.59 -0.06
C ALA A 337 10.47 -5.00 -0.16
N GLU A 338 11.19 -4.47 -1.16
CA GLU A 338 12.61 -4.76 -1.41
C GLU A 338 13.37 -3.49 -1.81
N PRO A 339 14.04 -2.83 -0.86
CA PRO A 339 14.83 -1.63 -1.17
C PRO A 339 15.94 -1.86 -2.21
N ALA A 340 16.53 -3.06 -2.25
CA ALA A 340 17.63 -3.43 -3.12
C ALA A 340 17.19 -4.13 -4.43
N ILE A 341 15.93 -3.98 -4.83
CA ILE A 341 15.35 -4.69 -5.98
C ILE A 341 16.18 -4.50 -7.26
N VAL A 342 16.70 -3.28 -7.49
CA VAL A 342 17.50 -2.97 -8.69
C VAL A 342 18.83 -3.73 -8.66
N ASN A 343 19.62 -3.59 -7.59
CA ASN A 343 20.90 -4.26 -7.46
C ASN A 343 20.77 -5.78 -7.50
N LYS A 344 19.82 -6.35 -6.74
CA LYS A 344 19.59 -7.80 -6.73
C LYS A 344 19.26 -8.35 -8.11
N THR A 345 18.42 -7.61 -8.88
CA THR A 345 18.08 -8.03 -10.24
C THR A 345 19.30 -8.00 -11.16
N VAL A 346 20.07 -6.92 -11.15
CA VAL A 346 21.29 -6.77 -12.00
C VAL A 346 22.37 -7.78 -11.62
N GLU A 347 22.46 -8.16 -10.35
CA GLU A 347 23.41 -9.15 -9.84
C GLU A 347 22.93 -10.60 -10.03
N GLY A 348 21.77 -10.83 -10.66
CA GLY A 348 21.22 -12.17 -10.87
C GLY A 348 20.66 -12.84 -9.62
N ARG A 349 20.42 -12.07 -8.55
CA ARG A 349 19.90 -12.52 -7.26
C ARG A 349 18.38 -12.32 -7.14
N MET A 350 17.64 -12.54 -8.23
CA MET A 350 16.19 -12.34 -8.27
C MET A 350 15.44 -13.23 -7.27
N ASN A 351 15.96 -14.42 -6.99
CA ASN A 351 15.43 -15.33 -5.98
C ASN A 351 15.57 -14.86 -4.52
N GLU A 352 16.25 -13.72 -4.30
CA GLU A 352 16.38 -13.08 -2.99
C GLU A 352 15.48 -11.86 -2.83
N ILE A 353 14.74 -11.48 -3.88
CA ILE A 353 13.83 -10.33 -3.86
C ILE A 353 12.56 -10.70 -3.10
N ARG A 354 12.11 -9.80 -2.25
CA ARG A 354 10.79 -9.84 -1.62
C ARG A 354 9.79 -9.06 -2.48
N THR A 355 8.91 -9.79 -3.13
CA THR A 355 7.95 -9.20 -4.07
C THR A 355 6.76 -8.57 -3.36
N CYS A 356 6.40 -7.35 -3.76
CA CYS A 356 5.20 -6.70 -3.27
C CYS A 356 3.95 -7.44 -3.76
N ILE A 357 3.10 -7.89 -2.83
CA ILE A 357 1.84 -8.60 -3.13
C ILE A 357 0.62 -7.67 -3.19
N ALA A 358 0.82 -6.38 -3.26
CA ALA A 358 -0.24 -5.36 -3.34
C ALA A 358 -1.38 -5.51 -2.29
N CYS A 359 -1.06 -5.96 -1.08
CA CYS A 359 -2.04 -6.23 -0.02
C CYS A 359 -2.61 -4.97 0.64
N ASN A 360 -1.97 -3.82 0.48
CA ASN A 360 -2.29 -2.52 1.09
C ASN A 360 -2.34 -2.50 2.64
N GLN A 361 -2.00 -3.58 3.36
CA GLN A 361 -2.17 -3.65 4.81
C GLN A 361 -1.20 -2.74 5.57
N GLY A 362 0.10 -2.88 5.32
CA GLY A 362 1.15 -2.14 6.06
C GLY A 362 1.43 -0.73 5.49
N CYS A 363 1.21 -0.50 4.21
CA CYS A 363 1.38 0.81 3.58
C CYS A 363 0.10 1.66 3.72
N ALA A 364 -0.89 1.48 2.84
CA ALA A 364 -2.13 2.24 2.83
C ALA A 364 -2.90 2.15 4.16
N GLY A 365 -3.02 0.94 4.74
CA GLY A 365 -3.77 0.74 5.99
C GLY A 365 -3.14 1.44 7.21
N MET A 366 -1.83 1.61 7.25
CA MET A 366 -1.19 2.42 8.30
C MET A 366 -1.39 3.91 8.05
N LEU A 367 -1.34 4.35 6.79
CA LEU A 367 -1.60 5.76 6.45
C LEU A 367 -3.01 6.20 6.86
N GLU A 368 -4.03 5.38 6.66
CA GLU A 368 -5.41 5.67 7.08
C GLU A 368 -5.56 5.82 8.59
N LYS A 369 -4.70 5.14 9.35
CA LYS A 369 -4.65 5.22 10.82
C LYS A 369 -3.74 6.35 11.32
N ASN A 370 -3.23 7.21 10.44
CA ASN A 370 -2.21 8.20 10.74
C ASN A 370 -0.96 7.61 11.43
N LEU A 371 -0.61 6.39 11.09
CA LEU A 371 0.59 5.70 11.60
C LEU A 371 1.69 5.68 10.54
N PRO A 372 2.95 5.55 10.96
CA PRO A 372 4.06 5.33 10.04
C PRO A 372 3.87 4.08 9.20
N ILE A 373 4.18 4.16 7.91
CA ILE A 373 4.07 3.01 7.01
C ILE A 373 4.92 1.83 7.47
N ARG A 374 4.41 0.63 7.13
CA ARG A 374 5.04 -0.67 7.29
C ARG A 374 4.82 -1.51 6.03
N CYS A 375 5.38 -2.69 6.00
CA CYS A 375 5.10 -3.65 4.93
C CYS A 375 4.84 -5.04 5.51
N LEU A 376 3.86 -5.73 4.97
CA LEU A 376 3.56 -7.12 5.34
C LEU A 376 4.69 -8.05 4.91
N VAL A 377 5.21 -7.84 3.70
CA VAL A 377 6.27 -8.65 3.10
C VAL A 377 7.64 -8.35 3.73
N ASN A 378 7.89 -7.08 4.03
CA ASN A 378 9.15 -6.61 4.61
C ASN A 378 8.92 -5.96 5.98
N PRO A 379 9.04 -6.69 7.09
CA PRO A 379 8.84 -6.14 8.44
C PRO A 379 9.89 -5.09 8.83
N ARG A 380 11.00 -4.95 8.06
CA ARG A 380 12.05 -3.93 8.27
C ARG A 380 11.65 -2.57 7.70
N ALA A 381 10.65 -2.51 6.82
CA ALA A 381 10.21 -1.27 6.19
C ALA A 381 9.85 -0.20 7.22
N GLY A 382 10.52 0.96 7.11
CA GLY A 382 10.45 2.05 8.06
C GLY A 382 11.21 1.80 9.37
N LEU A 383 12.09 0.79 9.44
CA LEU A 383 13.01 0.48 10.54
C LEU A 383 14.44 0.28 10.02
N GLU A 384 14.75 0.82 8.85
CA GLU A 384 16.00 0.58 8.14
C GLU A 384 17.22 0.93 8.99
N GLY A 385 17.18 2.04 9.75
CA GLY A 385 18.26 2.44 10.65
C GLY A 385 18.51 1.43 11.77
N GLU A 386 17.45 1.01 12.45
CA GLU A 386 17.52 0.03 13.55
C GLU A 386 17.99 -1.34 13.06
N TRP A 387 17.51 -1.75 11.89
CA TRP A 387 17.89 -3.04 11.32
C TRP A 387 19.34 -3.07 10.82
N ALA A 388 19.84 -1.99 10.25
CA ALA A 388 21.22 -1.92 9.75
C ALA A 388 22.26 -2.19 10.87
N GLU A 389 22.03 -1.67 12.07
CA GLU A 389 22.88 -1.91 13.22
C GLU A 389 22.90 -3.41 13.62
N LEU A 390 21.70 -4.03 13.67
CA LEU A 390 21.56 -5.44 14.02
C LEU A 390 22.15 -6.39 12.96
N ALA A 391 21.94 -6.07 11.68
CA ALA A 391 22.49 -6.86 10.59
C ALA A 391 24.04 -6.82 10.54
N ALA A 392 24.64 -5.68 10.88
CA ALA A 392 26.09 -5.53 10.93
C ALA A 392 26.74 -6.37 12.03
N THR A 393 26.03 -6.65 13.12
CA THR A 393 26.59 -7.36 14.29
C THR A 393 26.34 -8.87 14.28
N GLY A 394 25.29 -9.34 13.57
CA GLY A 394 24.86 -10.74 13.62
C GLY A 394 24.48 -11.22 15.03
N ALA A 395 24.35 -12.51 15.22
CA ALA A 395 24.19 -13.10 16.55
C ALA A 395 25.57 -13.24 17.23
N GLN A 396 25.80 -12.51 18.31
CA GLN A 396 27.07 -12.62 19.07
C GLN A 396 27.27 -14.01 19.67
N GLN A 397 26.18 -14.68 20.03
CA GLN A 397 26.15 -16.06 20.50
C GLN A 397 25.08 -16.83 19.74
N PRO A 398 25.43 -17.70 18.76
CA PRO A 398 24.49 -18.54 18.07
C PRO A 398 23.70 -19.43 19.04
N LYS A 399 22.38 -19.45 18.94
CA LYS A 399 21.47 -20.27 19.73
C LYS A 399 20.84 -21.35 18.87
N ARG A 400 20.51 -22.49 19.47
CA ARG A 400 19.65 -23.50 18.87
C ARG A 400 18.19 -23.09 19.10
N LEU A 401 17.53 -22.63 18.04
CA LEU A 401 16.12 -22.21 18.08
C LEU A 401 15.24 -23.33 17.51
N LEU A 402 14.18 -23.66 18.25
CA LEU A 402 13.09 -24.49 17.76
C LEU A 402 11.85 -23.64 17.48
N VAL A 403 11.37 -23.63 16.24
CA VAL A 403 10.14 -22.97 15.83
C VAL A 403 9.06 -24.01 15.59
N ILE A 404 7.91 -23.88 16.26
CA ILE A 404 6.77 -24.80 16.14
C ILE A 404 5.66 -24.13 15.33
N GLY A 405 5.44 -24.63 14.12
CA GLY A 405 4.43 -24.14 13.16
C GLY A 405 5.05 -23.40 11.98
N GLY A 406 4.73 -23.86 10.77
CA GLY A 406 5.21 -23.36 9.49
C GLY A 406 4.25 -22.39 8.80
N GLY A 407 3.47 -21.61 9.57
CA GLY A 407 2.66 -20.50 9.06
C GLY A 407 3.48 -19.21 8.91
N PRO A 408 2.86 -18.08 8.49
CA PRO A 408 3.58 -16.82 8.19
C PRO A 408 4.50 -16.33 9.30
N ALA A 409 4.07 -16.42 10.55
CA ALA A 409 4.86 -16.00 11.71
C ALA A 409 6.07 -16.91 11.93
N GLY A 410 5.89 -18.24 11.84
CA GLY A 410 6.97 -19.20 12.04
C GLY A 410 7.99 -19.18 10.90
N LEU A 411 7.54 -19.04 9.65
CA LEU A 411 8.41 -18.89 8.49
C LEU A 411 9.30 -17.65 8.62
N GLU A 412 8.72 -16.49 8.95
CA GLU A 412 9.49 -15.26 9.12
C GLU A 412 10.43 -15.32 10.34
N ALA A 413 10.00 -15.93 11.45
CA ALA A 413 10.85 -16.10 12.63
C ALA A 413 12.05 -17.00 12.34
N ALA A 414 11.80 -18.15 11.71
CA ALA A 414 12.86 -19.11 11.37
C ALA A 414 13.88 -18.49 10.40
N ARG A 415 13.39 -17.83 9.35
CA ARG A 415 14.22 -17.12 8.37
C ARG A 415 15.06 -16.03 9.01
N THR A 416 14.45 -15.15 9.81
CA THR A 416 15.14 -14.00 10.41
C THR A 416 16.19 -14.46 11.45
N ALA A 417 15.89 -15.47 12.24
CA ALA A 417 16.83 -16.03 13.20
C ALA A 417 18.05 -16.67 12.50
N ALA A 418 17.80 -17.46 11.44
CA ALA A 418 18.87 -18.08 10.66
C ALA A 418 19.72 -17.05 9.91
N GLU A 419 19.11 -16.01 9.33
CA GLU A 419 19.85 -14.88 8.72
C GLU A 419 20.78 -14.18 9.72
N ARG A 420 20.41 -14.13 11.01
CA ARG A 420 21.25 -13.59 12.07
C ARG A 420 22.36 -14.55 12.55
N GLY A 421 22.37 -15.81 12.08
CA GLY A 421 23.40 -16.78 12.42
C GLY A 421 23.00 -17.78 13.52
N HIS A 422 21.73 -17.85 13.92
CA HIS A 422 21.24 -18.89 14.84
C HIS A 422 21.05 -20.23 14.11
N ILE A 423 21.13 -21.34 14.85
CA ILE A 423 20.88 -22.70 14.34
C ILE A 423 19.39 -22.98 14.51
N VAL A 424 18.64 -23.00 13.42
CA VAL A 424 17.16 -23.03 13.46
C VAL A 424 16.62 -24.35 12.95
N THR A 425 15.70 -24.94 13.72
CA THR A 425 14.86 -26.05 13.29
C THR A 425 13.38 -25.62 13.37
N LEU A 426 12.63 -25.89 12.29
CA LEU A 426 11.20 -25.63 12.20
C LEU A 426 10.44 -26.96 12.13
N TRP A 427 9.46 -27.17 13.04
CA TRP A 427 8.53 -28.30 12.98
C TRP A 427 7.15 -27.83 12.52
N GLU A 428 6.57 -28.58 11.58
CA GLU A 428 5.20 -28.38 11.09
C GLU A 428 4.43 -29.71 11.15
N LYS A 429 3.20 -29.67 11.70
CA LYS A 429 2.34 -30.84 11.83
C LYS A 429 1.80 -31.38 10.50
N HIS A 430 1.61 -30.50 9.52
CA HIS A 430 1.16 -30.86 8.18
C HIS A 430 2.37 -31.20 7.28
N GLN A 431 2.09 -31.85 6.14
CA GLN A 431 3.12 -32.14 5.13
C GLN A 431 3.58 -30.88 4.38
N ASN A 432 2.76 -29.83 4.38
CA ASN A 432 3.02 -28.59 3.64
C ASN A 432 3.10 -27.39 4.57
N LEU A 433 4.08 -26.53 4.34
CA LEU A 433 4.22 -25.22 4.99
C LEU A 433 3.17 -24.20 4.48
N GLY A 434 3.06 -23.04 5.12
CA GLY A 434 2.24 -21.91 4.71
C GLY A 434 1.07 -21.58 5.63
N GLY A 435 0.63 -22.53 6.48
CA GLY A 435 -0.48 -22.28 7.41
C GLY A 435 -1.73 -21.72 6.71
N GLN A 436 -2.33 -20.65 7.26
CA GLN A 436 -3.54 -20.00 6.72
C GLN A 436 -3.34 -19.34 5.34
N PHE A 437 -2.11 -19.09 4.87
CA PHE A 437 -1.90 -18.62 3.50
C PHE A 437 -2.40 -19.62 2.46
N ARG A 438 -2.38 -20.93 2.76
CA ARG A 438 -2.91 -21.95 1.84
C ARG A 438 -4.41 -21.79 1.60
N ASP A 439 -5.18 -21.32 2.58
CA ASP A 439 -6.61 -21.05 2.43
C ASP A 439 -6.84 -19.69 1.78
N ALA A 440 -6.05 -18.67 2.13
CA ALA A 440 -6.11 -17.36 1.48
C ALA A 440 -5.88 -17.44 -0.04
N ILE A 441 -4.93 -18.27 -0.49
CA ILE A 441 -4.60 -18.45 -1.91
C ILE A 441 -5.76 -19.05 -2.73
N LYS A 442 -6.64 -19.86 -2.11
CA LYS A 442 -7.81 -20.45 -2.75
C LYS A 442 -8.89 -19.38 -3.05
N MET A 443 -8.89 -18.28 -2.32
CA MET A 443 -9.87 -17.21 -2.46
C MET A 443 -9.68 -16.40 -3.76
N PRO A 444 -10.76 -15.91 -4.40
CA PRO A 444 -10.66 -15.04 -5.58
C PRO A 444 -9.75 -13.85 -5.34
N LYS A 445 -8.88 -13.56 -6.31
CA LYS A 445 -8.03 -12.36 -6.31
C LYS A 445 -7.12 -12.25 -5.07
N ARG A 446 -6.70 -13.40 -4.52
CA ARG A 446 -5.77 -13.55 -3.39
C ARG A 446 -4.57 -14.42 -3.73
N ALA A 447 -4.41 -14.79 -4.99
CA ALA A 447 -3.34 -15.68 -5.44
C ALA A 447 -1.93 -15.13 -5.15
N GLU A 448 -1.76 -13.81 -5.05
CA GLU A 448 -0.46 -13.17 -4.77
C GLU A 448 0.11 -13.53 -3.38
N PHE A 449 -0.71 -14.00 -2.43
CA PHE A 449 -0.20 -14.58 -1.18
C PHE A 449 0.67 -15.83 -1.41
N ARG A 450 0.52 -16.51 -2.56
CA ARG A 450 1.37 -17.62 -2.96
C ARG A 450 2.82 -17.17 -3.09
N THR A 451 3.05 -16.05 -3.77
CA THR A 451 4.40 -15.47 -3.96
C THR A 451 5.09 -15.26 -2.61
N LEU A 452 4.43 -14.59 -1.66
CA LEU A 452 5.01 -14.38 -0.33
C LEU A 452 5.31 -15.70 0.39
N MET A 453 4.39 -16.67 0.32
CA MET A 453 4.56 -17.97 0.97
C MET A 453 5.75 -18.74 0.37
N GLU A 454 5.85 -18.78 -0.95
CA GLU A 454 6.92 -19.49 -1.68
C GLU A 454 8.28 -18.82 -1.44
N GLU A 455 8.36 -17.49 -1.44
CA GLU A 455 9.59 -16.75 -1.11
C GLU A 455 10.05 -17.02 0.32
N GLN A 456 9.13 -16.98 1.31
CA GLN A 456 9.48 -17.31 2.70
C GLN A 456 9.98 -18.75 2.85
N ILE A 457 9.38 -19.70 2.14
CA ILE A 457 9.82 -21.13 2.17
C ILE A 457 11.19 -21.28 1.50
N ALA A 458 11.41 -20.65 0.37
CA ALA A 458 12.71 -20.66 -0.32
C ALA A 458 13.83 -20.08 0.56
N ASP A 459 13.55 -19.01 1.28
CA ASP A 459 14.47 -18.38 2.22
C ASP A 459 14.92 -19.32 3.35
N LEU A 460 14.06 -20.26 3.81
CA LEU A 460 14.46 -21.25 4.81
C LEU A 460 15.63 -22.11 4.31
N GLY A 461 15.54 -22.58 3.06
CA GLY A 461 16.64 -23.35 2.43
C GLY A 461 17.89 -22.50 2.25
N ARG A 462 17.76 -21.27 1.81
CA ARG A 462 18.88 -20.33 1.60
C ARG A 462 19.66 -20.04 2.87
N PHE A 463 18.97 -19.92 4.01
CA PHE A 463 19.60 -19.65 5.31
C PHE A 463 19.91 -20.91 6.12
N GLY A 464 19.71 -22.11 5.56
CA GLY A 464 20.08 -23.37 6.20
C GLY A 464 19.17 -23.78 7.38
N VAL A 465 17.89 -23.40 7.35
CA VAL A 465 16.90 -23.85 8.35
C VAL A 465 16.58 -25.31 8.14
N THR A 466 16.68 -26.14 9.19
CA THR A 466 16.22 -27.53 9.17
C THR A 466 14.69 -27.57 9.29
N VAL A 467 14.01 -28.07 8.26
CA VAL A 467 12.54 -28.17 8.24
C VAL A 467 12.10 -29.63 8.41
N VAL A 468 11.19 -29.88 9.38
CA VAL A 468 10.62 -31.20 9.64
C VAL A 468 9.09 -31.09 9.53
N THR A 469 8.53 -31.61 8.46
CA THR A 469 7.07 -31.66 8.20
C THR A 469 6.46 -32.96 8.70
N GLY A 470 5.12 -32.99 8.89
CA GLY A 470 4.41 -34.16 9.49
C GLY A 470 4.75 -34.41 10.96
N LYS A 471 5.41 -33.43 11.61
CA LYS A 471 5.86 -33.56 13.00
C LYS A 471 4.90 -32.81 13.93
N HIS A 472 4.08 -33.57 14.65
CA HIS A 472 3.30 -33.03 15.76
C HIS A 472 4.22 -32.75 16.95
N ALA A 473 4.15 -31.55 17.50
CA ALA A 473 4.92 -31.15 18.66
C ALA A 473 4.09 -31.31 19.94
N ASP A 474 4.67 -31.93 20.94
CA ASP A 474 4.17 -32.02 22.32
C ASP A 474 5.26 -31.61 23.31
N ALA A 475 4.92 -31.44 24.58
CA ALA A 475 5.86 -30.97 25.60
C ALA A 475 7.08 -31.87 25.76
N GLY A 476 6.91 -33.20 25.64
CA GLY A 476 7.99 -34.17 25.78
C GLY A 476 8.98 -34.04 24.61
N SER A 477 8.50 -34.11 23.38
CA SER A 477 9.35 -33.98 22.17
C SER A 477 10.08 -32.63 22.07
N ILE A 478 9.48 -31.56 22.60
CA ILE A 478 10.11 -30.24 22.67
C ILE A 478 11.24 -30.22 23.71
N ALA A 479 10.99 -30.80 24.89
CA ALA A 479 11.99 -30.93 25.95
C ALA A 479 13.18 -31.77 25.48
N ASP A 480 12.93 -32.92 24.85
CA ASP A 480 13.96 -33.84 24.33
C ASP A 480 14.82 -33.19 23.23
N PHE A 481 14.30 -32.19 22.48
CA PHE A 481 15.05 -31.49 21.47
C PHE A 481 16.18 -30.63 22.06
N ALA A 482 16.08 -30.23 23.32
CA ALA A 482 17.08 -29.43 24.04
C ALA A 482 17.47 -28.13 23.31
N ALA A 483 16.48 -27.32 22.91
CA ALA A 483 16.69 -26.00 22.32
C ALA A 483 17.14 -24.97 23.38
N ASP A 484 17.87 -23.92 22.96
CA ASP A 484 18.18 -22.75 23.79
C ASP A 484 16.99 -21.78 23.85
N ALA A 485 16.08 -21.83 22.87
CA ALA A 485 14.83 -21.08 22.85
C ALA A 485 13.78 -21.79 21.99
N VAL A 486 12.49 -21.56 22.30
CA VAL A 486 11.35 -22.11 21.57
C VAL A 486 10.39 -21.00 21.15
N PHE A 487 10.01 -20.95 19.88
CA PHE A 487 8.97 -20.07 19.39
C PHE A 487 7.72 -20.87 19.00
N LEU A 488 6.59 -20.52 19.60
CA LEU A 488 5.30 -21.12 19.32
C LEU A 488 4.54 -20.28 18.30
N ALA A 489 4.48 -20.79 17.07
CA ALA A 489 3.79 -20.20 15.93
C ALA A 489 2.63 -21.12 15.46
N THR A 490 2.00 -21.84 16.41
CA THR A 490 0.98 -22.88 16.12
C THR A 490 -0.33 -22.33 15.59
N GLY A 491 -0.47 -20.99 15.51
CA GLY A 491 -1.61 -20.33 14.93
C GLY A 491 -2.79 -20.19 15.89
N SER A 492 -3.99 -20.17 15.33
CA SER A 492 -5.25 -19.99 16.04
C SER A 492 -6.23 -21.12 15.76
N ILE A 493 -7.23 -21.25 16.63
CA ILE A 493 -8.33 -22.21 16.50
C ILE A 493 -9.50 -21.48 15.83
N PRO A 494 -10.01 -21.97 14.67
CA PRO A 494 -11.24 -21.47 14.08
C PRO A 494 -12.43 -21.67 15.04
N VAL A 495 -13.23 -20.61 15.19
CA VAL A 495 -14.43 -20.64 16.02
C VAL A 495 -15.64 -20.92 15.15
N ARG A 496 -16.47 -21.84 15.58
CA ARG A 496 -17.80 -22.04 15.02
C ARG A 496 -18.80 -21.20 15.81
N ALA A 497 -19.63 -20.45 15.11
CA ALA A 497 -20.70 -19.70 15.75
C ALA A 497 -21.68 -20.64 16.46
N GLU A 498 -21.95 -20.38 17.73
CA GLU A 498 -23.01 -21.03 18.48
C GLU A 498 -24.28 -20.20 18.32
N LEU A 499 -25.23 -20.69 17.53
CA LEU A 499 -26.51 -20.05 17.24
C LEU A 499 -27.65 -20.93 17.75
N ALA A 500 -28.71 -20.29 18.20
CA ALA A 500 -29.94 -21.02 18.55
C ALA A 500 -30.53 -21.72 17.31
N GLY A 501 -31.42 -22.72 17.52
CA GLY A 501 -32.12 -23.41 16.45
C GLY A 501 -31.48 -24.72 15.97
N GLY A 502 -30.21 -25.00 16.32
CA GLY A 502 -29.56 -26.31 16.06
C GLY A 502 -29.12 -26.54 14.60
N GLY A 503 -29.31 -25.60 13.71
CA GLY A 503 -28.79 -25.64 12.35
C GLY A 503 -27.26 -25.43 12.29
N LYS A 504 -26.61 -26.05 11.31
CA LYS A 504 -25.16 -25.94 11.15
C LYS A 504 -24.78 -24.56 10.58
N ALA A 505 -23.95 -23.82 11.30
CA ALA A 505 -23.22 -22.67 10.75
C ALA A 505 -21.82 -23.16 10.29
N PHE A 506 -21.52 -22.99 9.01
CA PHE A 506 -20.20 -23.31 8.44
C PHE A 506 -19.20 -22.22 8.80
N THR A 507 -17.95 -22.62 9.05
CA THR A 507 -16.84 -21.66 9.09
C THR A 507 -16.47 -21.21 7.68
N ILE A 508 -15.66 -20.14 7.56
CA ILE A 508 -15.13 -19.67 6.27
C ILE A 508 -14.37 -20.79 5.53
N VAL A 509 -13.52 -21.55 6.25
CA VAL A 509 -12.69 -22.61 5.66
C VAL A 509 -13.55 -23.78 5.18
N GLU A 510 -14.53 -24.24 5.99
CA GLU A 510 -15.45 -25.31 5.58
C GLU A 510 -16.28 -24.91 4.34
N ALA A 511 -16.74 -23.65 4.29
CA ALA A 511 -17.49 -23.12 3.14
C ALA A 511 -16.64 -23.00 1.88
N LEU A 512 -15.34 -22.74 2.05
CA LEU A 512 -14.37 -22.68 0.97
C LEU A 512 -14.02 -24.07 0.42
N ASP A 513 -13.85 -25.05 1.33
CA ASP A 513 -13.46 -26.41 0.96
C ASP A 513 -14.62 -27.21 0.36
N ASP A 514 -15.86 -26.99 0.82
CA ASP A 514 -17.07 -27.63 0.29
C ASP A 514 -18.21 -26.62 0.09
N PRO A 515 -18.12 -25.76 -0.94
CA PRO A 515 -19.21 -24.84 -1.24
C PRO A 515 -20.54 -25.53 -1.60
N ALA A 516 -20.51 -26.78 -2.08
CA ALA A 516 -21.72 -27.51 -2.49
C ALA A 516 -22.63 -27.79 -1.30
N ALA A 517 -22.06 -28.05 -0.11
CA ALA A 517 -22.81 -28.31 1.11
C ALA A 517 -23.70 -27.13 1.57
N LEU A 518 -23.49 -25.92 1.05
CA LEU A 518 -24.27 -24.73 1.41
C LEU A 518 -25.60 -24.60 0.63
N GLY A 519 -25.82 -25.40 -0.44
CA GLY A 519 -26.97 -25.23 -1.34
C GLY A 519 -26.90 -23.95 -2.16
N SER A 520 -28.07 -23.41 -2.59
CA SER A 520 -28.16 -22.32 -3.57
C SER A 520 -28.28 -20.92 -2.95
N ASP A 521 -28.93 -20.82 -1.78
CA ASP A 521 -29.25 -19.56 -1.12
C ASP A 521 -28.51 -19.47 0.22
N VAL A 522 -27.46 -18.66 0.26
CA VAL A 522 -26.50 -18.63 1.38
C VAL A 522 -26.61 -17.34 2.17
N ALA A 523 -26.81 -17.48 3.48
CA ALA A 523 -26.58 -16.41 4.43
C ALA A 523 -25.10 -16.41 4.84
N LEU A 524 -24.41 -15.28 4.71
CA LEU A 524 -23.07 -15.08 5.24
C LEU A 524 -23.14 -14.02 6.32
N PHE A 525 -22.85 -14.40 7.56
CA PHE A 525 -22.83 -13.52 8.72
C PHE A 525 -21.38 -13.17 9.10
N ASP A 526 -21.00 -11.89 8.92
CA ASP A 526 -19.65 -11.42 9.18
C ASP A 526 -19.55 -10.61 10.47
N ARG A 527 -18.84 -11.15 11.46
CA ARG A 527 -18.49 -10.48 12.71
C ARG A 527 -17.07 -9.92 12.72
N THR A 528 -16.31 -10.14 11.64
CA THR A 528 -14.89 -9.80 11.59
C THR A 528 -14.61 -8.48 10.87
N GLY A 529 -15.37 -8.14 9.84
CA GLY A 529 -15.14 -6.97 8.99
C GLY A 529 -13.88 -7.07 8.13
N GLU A 530 -13.38 -8.27 7.93
CA GLU A 530 -12.11 -8.54 7.27
C GLU A 530 -12.28 -9.17 5.89
N TRP A 531 -11.14 -9.37 5.22
CA TRP A 531 -11.07 -9.87 3.85
C TRP A 531 -11.74 -11.23 3.61
N ALA A 532 -11.66 -12.16 4.59
CA ALA A 532 -12.08 -13.54 4.39
C ALA A 532 -13.57 -13.65 4.05
N ALA A 533 -14.44 -12.94 4.80
CA ALA A 533 -15.87 -12.91 4.54
C ALA A 533 -16.22 -12.29 3.20
N LEU A 534 -15.56 -11.19 2.83
CA LEU A 534 -15.78 -10.46 1.57
C LEU A 534 -15.43 -11.31 0.37
N THR A 535 -14.26 -11.94 0.40
CA THR A 535 -13.78 -12.77 -0.72
C THR A 535 -14.55 -14.08 -0.83
N LEU A 536 -15.00 -14.66 0.29
CA LEU A 536 -15.88 -15.83 0.25
C LEU A 536 -17.25 -15.47 -0.35
N ALA A 537 -17.83 -14.30 -0.01
CA ALA A 537 -19.08 -13.85 -0.61
C ALA A 537 -18.96 -13.70 -2.13
N GLU A 538 -17.86 -13.11 -2.60
CA GLU A 538 -17.53 -13.03 -4.03
C GLU A 538 -17.38 -14.42 -4.66
N HIS A 539 -16.66 -15.33 -4.01
CA HIS A 539 -16.46 -16.70 -4.48
C HIS A 539 -17.78 -17.49 -4.63
N LEU A 540 -18.63 -17.42 -3.61
CA LEU A 540 -19.93 -18.11 -3.64
C LEU A 540 -20.85 -17.54 -4.74
N ALA A 541 -20.82 -16.22 -4.96
CA ALA A 541 -21.56 -15.59 -6.05
C ALA A 541 -21.02 -16.01 -7.43
N ASP A 542 -19.70 -16.16 -7.60
CA ASP A 542 -19.07 -16.67 -8.83
C ASP A 542 -19.46 -18.13 -9.12
N LEU A 543 -19.75 -18.91 -8.09
CA LEU A 543 -20.30 -20.27 -8.20
C LEU A 543 -21.82 -20.30 -8.47
N GLY A 544 -22.44 -19.13 -8.73
CA GLY A 544 -23.86 -19.00 -9.05
C GLY A 544 -24.81 -19.08 -7.85
N LYS A 545 -24.29 -19.01 -6.61
CA LYS A 545 -25.12 -18.97 -5.41
C LYS A 545 -25.69 -17.58 -5.17
N LYS A 546 -26.91 -17.51 -4.63
CA LYS A 546 -27.46 -16.26 -4.11
C LYS A 546 -26.91 -16.01 -2.71
N VAL A 547 -26.22 -14.90 -2.53
CA VAL A 547 -25.58 -14.55 -1.25
C VAL A 547 -26.24 -13.34 -0.63
N THR A 548 -26.64 -13.47 0.64
CA THR A 548 -26.99 -12.34 1.49
C THR A 548 -25.94 -12.20 2.58
N PHE A 549 -25.27 -11.05 2.57
CA PHE A 549 -24.22 -10.70 3.51
C PHE A 549 -24.81 -9.91 4.68
N PHE A 550 -24.81 -10.46 5.87
CA PHE A 550 -25.25 -9.83 7.10
C PHE A 550 -24.07 -9.28 7.89
N SER A 551 -24.16 -8.04 8.33
CA SER A 551 -23.15 -7.38 9.15
C SER A 551 -23.79 -6.75 10.39
N PRO A 552 -23.26 -6.97 11.59
CA PRO A 552 -23.73 -6.27 12.80
C PRO A 552 -23.28 -4.81 12.86
N ALA A 553 -22.30 -4.42 12.03
CA ALA A 553 -21.83 -3.03 11.93
C ALA A 553 -22.67 -2.21 10.95
N GLY A 554 -22.54 -0.89 10.99
CA GLY A 554 -23.17 0.04 10.05
C GLY A 554 -22.69 -0.05 8.60
N GLY A 555 -21.65 -0.85 8.34
CA GLY A 555 -21.09 -1.13 7.03
C GLY A 555 -20.46 -2.52 6.98
N ILE A 556 -19.92 -2.91 5.83
CA ILE A 556 -19.08 -4.10 5.69
C ILE A 556 -17.62 -3.68 5.55
N ALA A 557 -16.68 -4.61 5.73
CA ALA A 557 -15.25 -4.36 5.49
C ALA A 557 -14.60 -3.30 6.40
N TRP A 558 -15.14 -3.05 7.59
CA TRP A 558 -14.70 -1.96 8.48
C TRP A 558 -13.26 -2.12 9.03
N ARG A 559 -12.59 -3.23 8.77
CA ARG A 559 -11.18 -3.47 9.11
C ARG A 559 -10.27 -3.52 7.89
N THR A 560 -10.81 -3.28 6.69
CA THR A 560 -10.02 -3.15 5.46
C THR A 560 -9.81 -1.68 5.11
N THR A 561 -8.88 -1.38 4.21
CA THR A 561 -8.66 0.00 3.77
C THR A 561 -9.85 0.51 2.96
N ILE A 562 -10.09 1.83 2.96
CA ILE A 562 -11.15 2.45 2.14
C ILE A 562 -10.98 2.10 0.66
N TYR A 563 -9.74 2.04 0.16
CA TYR A 563 -9.42 1.65 -1.22
C TYR A 563 -9.95 0.25 -1.53
N SER A 564 -9.64 -0.71 -0.68
CA SER A 564 -10.09 -2.09 -0.82
C SER A 564 -11.59 -2.25 -0.56
N THR A 565 -12.14 -1.52 0.40
CA THR A 565 -13.59 -1.53 0.71
C THR A 565 -14.41 -1.12 -0.49
N LEU A 566 -14.07 0.02 -1.13
CA LEU A 566 -14.80 0.53 -2.30
C LEU A 566 -14.71 -0.44 -3.50
N ALA A 567 -13.54 -1.03 -3.73
CA ALA A 567 -13.36 -2.03 -4.78
C ALA A 567 -14.19 -3.29 -4.52
N ASN A 568 -14.19 -3.80 -3.28
CA ASN A 568 -15.00 -4.97 -2.90
C ASN A 568 -16.50 -4.69 -3.02
N LEU A 569 -16.98 -3.55 -2.51
CA LEU A 569 -18.38 -3.15 -2.63
C LEU A 569 -18.86 -3.12 -4.08
N LYS A 570 -18.05 -2.56 -4.99
CA LYS A 570 -18.35 -2.54 -6.43
C LYS A 570 -18.56 -3.97 -6.95
N ARG A 571 -17.60 -4.87 -6.72
CA ARG A 571 -17.67 -6.26 -7.21
C ARG A 571 -18.83 -7.05 -6.62
N LEU A 572 -19.08 -6.94 -5.31
CA LEU A 572 -20.20 -7.62 -4.65
C LEU A 572 -21.56 -7.15 -5.21
N ARG A 573 -21.71 -5.84 -5.49
CA ARG A 573 -22.93 -5.29 -6.10
C ARG A 573 -23.12 -5.76 -7.54
N GLU A 574 -22.05 -5.78 -8.35
CA GLU A 574 -22.08 -6.31 -9.73
C GLU A 574 -22.50 -7.78 -9.76
N LYS A 575 -22.08 -8.56 -8.76
CA LYS A 575 -22.47 -9.97 -8.57
C LYS A 575 -23.82 -10.14 -7.84
N LYS A 576 -24.55 -9.05 -7.60
CA LYS A 576 -25.88 -9.04 -6.97
C LYS A 576 -25.89 -9.62 -5.54
N VAL A 577 -24.76 -9.57 -4.82
CA VAL A 577 -24.73 -9.90 -3.41
C VAL A 577 -25.56 -8.88 -2.63
N ARG A 578 -26.58 -9.37 -1.89
CA ARG A 578 -27.40 -8.53 -1.03
C ARG A 578 -26.63 -8.23 0.26
N ILE A 579 -26.53 -6.94 0.65
CA ILE A 579 -25.85 -6.49 1.86
C ILE A 579 -26.88 -5.96 2.84
N ALA A 580 -26.88 -6.49 4.06
CA ALA A 580 -27.76 -6.10 5.17
C ALA A 580 -26.89 -5.72 6.38
N THR A 581 -26.81 -4.41 6.67
CA THR A 581 -26.04 -3.85 7.79
C THR A 581 -26.92 -3.67 9.02
N LEU A 582 -26.30 -3.53 10.22
CA LEU A 582 -26.97 -3.49 11.52
C LEU A 582 -27.89 -4.70 11.74
N ARG A 583 -27.44 -5.86 11.21
CA ARG A 583 -28.20 -7.12 11.27
C ARG A 583 -27.33 -8.21 11.92
N LYS A 584 -27.83 -8.77 13.01
CA LYS A 584 -27.17 -9.83 13.77
C LYS A 584 -27.97 -11.13 13.60
N VAL A 585 -27.33 -12.14 13.08
CA VAL A 585 -27.91 -13.49 13.05
C VAL A 585 -27.89 -14.08 14.46
N THR A 586 -29.05 -14.48 14.97
CA THR A 586 -29.22 -14.99 16.33
C THR A 586 -29.59 -16.48 16.39
N ALA A 587 -30.30 -16.98 15.35
CA ALA A 587 -30.67 -18.39 15.27
C ALA A 587 -30.72 -18.88 13.83
N PHE A 588 -30.49 -20.19 13.66
CA PHE A 588 -30.68 -20.90 12.39
C PHE A 588 -31.06 -22.36 12.68
N ASP A 589 -32.15 -22.85 12.11
CA ASP A 589 -32.62 -24.24 12.29
C ASP A 589 -32.36 -25.12 11.07
N GLY A 590 -31.67 -24.60 10.06
CA GLY A 590 -31.43 -25.28 8.77
C GLY A 590 -32.39 -24.82 7.66
N LYS A 591 -33.43 -24.02 7.97
CA LYS A 591 -34.42 -23.49 7.03
C LYS A 591 -34.80 -22.04 7.33
N ILE A 592 -34.93 -21.70 8.60
CA ILE A 592 -35.36 -20.39 9.09
C ILE A 592 -34.17 -19.72 9.76
N LEU A 593 -33.84 -18.53 9.28
CA LEU A 593 -32.83 -17.65 9.87
C LEU A 593 -33.51 -16.59 10.68
N THR A 594 -33.16 -16.43 11.96
CA THR A 594 -33.61 -15.34 12.81
C THR A 594 -32.55 -14.25 12.81
N VAL A 595 -32.93 -13.04 12.47
CA VAL A 595 -32.06 -11.88 12.37
C VAL A 595 -32.60 -10.75 13.24
N GLU A 596 -31.78 -10.26 14.16
CA GLU A 596 -32.06 -9.10 15.00
C GLU A 596 -31.64 -7.82 14.27
N ASP A 597 -32.55 -6.85 14.15
CA ASP A 597 -32.23 -5.48 13.77
C ASP A 597 -31.64 -4.76 14.97
N LEU A 598 -30.35 -4.43 14.92
CA LEU A 598 -29.64 -3.80 16.05
C LEU A 598 -30.06 -2.34 16.29
N SER A 599 -30.79 -1.72 15.36
CA SER A 599 -31.29 -0.35 15.53
C SER A 599 -32.62 -0.30 16.32
N THR A 600 -33.44 -1.35 16.22
CA THR A 600 -34.78 -1.43 16.87
C THR A 600 -34.84 -2.49 17.97
N GLY A 601 -33.94 -3.52 17.91
CA GLY A 601 -34.02 -4.69 18.78
C GLY A 601 -35.07 -5.72 18.33
N GLU A 602 -35.78 -5.48 17.24
CA GLU A 602 -36.78 -6.39 16.68
C GLU A 602 -36.12 -7.57 15.96
N SER A 603 -36.75 -8.75 16.05
CA SER A 603 -36.28 -9.94 15.34
C SER A 603 -37.16 -10.26 14.14
N GLU A 604 -36.53 -10.52 13.00
CA GLU A 604 -37.16 -10.91 11.75
C GLU A 604 -36.87 -12.38 11.43
N LEU A 605 -37.84 -13.10 10.87
CA LEU A 605 -37.68 -14.46 10.38
C LEU A 605 -37.50 -14.44 8.85
N HIS A 606 -36.38 -14.99 8.40
CA HIS A 606 -36.07 -15.13 6.98
C HIS A 606 -36.12 -16.59 6.58
N MET A 607 -36.94 -16.92 5.58
CA MET A 607 -37.05 -18.27 5.02
C MET A 607 -36.32 -18.38 3.70
N GLY A 608 -35.93 -19.61 3.33
CA GLY A 608 -35.37 -19.92 2.00
C GLY A 608 -33.84 -20.00 1.98
N PHE A 609 -33.15 -19.71 3.06
CA PHE A 609 -31.70 -19.97 3.13
C PHE A 609 -31.43 -21.48 3.23
N THR A 610 -30.52 -21.97 2.38
CA THR A 610 -30.12 -23.39 2.34
C THR A 610 -28.81 -23.65 3.10
N GLY A 611 -28.06 -22.58 3.40
CA GLY A 611 -26.81 -22.66 4.17
C GLY A 611 -26.51 -21.35 4.89
N LEU A 612 -25.81 -21.47 6.00
CA LEU A 612 -25.29 -20.35 6.78
C LEU A 612 -23.79 -20.48 6.95
N VAL A 613 -23.06 -19.42 6.60
CA VAL A 613 -21.65 -19.25 6.93
C VAL A 613 -21.52 -18.17 7.99
N ALA A 614 -20.76 -18.43 9.04
CA ALA A 614 -20.44 -17.44 10.06
C ALA A 614 -18.92 -17.18 10.09
N ALA A 615 -18.54 -15.95 9.82
CA ALA A 615 -17.17 -15.46 9.98
C ALA A 615 -16.99 -14.96 11.41
N GLU A 616 -16.28 -15.76 12.20
CA GLU A 616 -15.97 -15.49 13.61
C GLU A 616 -14.48 -15.17 13.79
N HIS A 617 -14.18 -14.48 14.89
CA HIS A 617 -12.80 -14.29 15.31
C HIS A 617 -12.22 -15.58 15.87
N ASN A 618 -11.06 -15.99 15.40
CA ASN A 618 -10.33 -17.12 15.92
C ASN A 618 -9.82 -16.86 17.34
N PHE A 619 -9.54 -17.93 18.10
CA PHE A 619 -8.87 -17.85 19.40
C PHE A 619 -7.43 -18.39 19.32
N ALA A 620 -6.53 -17.78 20.11
CA ALA A 620 -5.18 -18.30 20.27
C ALA A 620 -5.20 -19.66 20.98
N ASP A 621 -4.50 -20.66 20.42
CA ASP A 621 -4.33 -21.95 21.09
C ASP A 621 -3.22 -21.85 22.14
N GLN A 622 -3.62 -21.76 23.41
CA GLN A 622 -2.71 -21.64 24.55
C GLN A 622 -2.29 -23.01 25.15
N SER A 623 -2.84 -24.10 24.64
CA SER A 623 -2.70 -25.45 25.27
C SER A 623 -1.24 -25.88 25.39
N LEU A 624 -0.46 -25.78 24.32
CA LEU A 624 0.94 -26.16 24.32
C LEU A 624 1.80 -25.20 25.17
N PHE A 625 1.53 -23.88 25.10
CA PHE A 625 2.25 -22.91 25.91
C PHE A 625 2.12 -23.15 27.41
N GLN A 626 0.90 -23.53 27.87
CA GLN A 626 0.66 -23.84 29.28
C GLN A 626 1.48 -25.06 29.74
N GLN A 627 1.61 -26.09 28.87
CA GLN A 627 2.41 -27.28 29.15
C GLN A 627 3.91 -27.00 29.22
N LEU A 628 4.39 -25.97 28.49
CA LEU A 628 5.82 -25.65 28.40
C LEU A 628 6.30 -24.63 29.46
N ARG A 629 5.39 -24.12 30.30
CA ARG A 629 5.73 -23.10 31.32
C ARG A 629 6.78 -23.56 32.33
N HIS A 630 6.99 -24.86 32.44
CA HIS A 630 7.94 -25.45 33.39
C HIS A 630 9.32 -25.75 32.78
N LEU A 631 9.51 -25.47 31.49
CA LEU A 631 10.81 -25.63 30.87
C LEU A 631 11.74 -24.50 31.30
N ASP A 632 13.00 -24.82 31.55
CA ASP A 632 14.05 -23.87 31.91
C ASP A 632 14.58 -23.06 30.69
N VAL A 633 13.86 -23.10 29.56
CA VAL A 633 14.22 -22.39 28.33
C VAL A 633 13.19 -21.31 28.00
N PRO A 634 13.58 -20.18 27.40
CA PRO A 634 12.64 -19.15 26.96
C PRO A 634 11.66 -19.70 25.92
N VAL A 635 10.36 -19.66 26.23
CA VAL A 635 9.28 -20.00 25.31
C VAL A 635 8.53 -18.71 24.94
N ARG A 636 8.49 -18.35 23.65
CA ARG A 636 7.77 -17.19 23.14
C ARG A 636 6.64 -17.59 22.24
N GLN A 637 5.46 -17.01 22.45
CA GLN A 637 4.33 -17.10 21.52
C GLN A 637 4.45 -16.02 20.46
N ILE A 638 4.19 -16.36 19.19
CA ILE A 638 4.25 -15.43 18.05
C ILE A 638 3.05 -15.60 17.12
N GLY A 639 2.72 -14.55 16.37
CA GLY A 639 1.60 -14.55 15.44
C GLY A 639 0.26 -14.81 16.14
N ASP A 640 -0.60 -15.59 15.50
CA ASP A 640 -1.94 -15.89 16.00
C ASP A 640 -1.94 -16.77 17.26
N ASN A 641 -0.87 -17.47 17.55
CA ASN A 641 -0.72 -18.19 18.83
C ASN A 641 -0.62 -17.20 20.02
N LEU A 642 -0.11 -16.00 19.80
CA LEU A 642 -0.11 -14.91 20.79
C LEU A 642 -1.48 -14.20 20.82
N ALA A 643 -1.91 -13.72 19.65
CA ALA A 643 -3.19 -13.02 19.47
C ALA A 643 -3.57 -13.04 17.99
N PRO A 644 -4.69 -13.69 17.62
CA PRO A 644 -5.15 -13.73 16.23
C PRO A 644 -5.42 -12.31 15.68
N ARG A 645 -4.75 -11.99 14.57
CA ARG A 645 -4.88 -10.72 13.85
C ARG A 645 -4.67 -10.97 12.36
N THR A 646 -4.06 -10.00 11.66
CA THR A 646 -3.80 -10.15 10.23
C THR A 646 -2.41 -10.73 9.94
N ALA A 647 -2.16 -11.06 8.68
CA ALA A 647 -0.86 -11.53 8.23
C ALA A 647 0.27 -10.48 8.48
N LEU A 648 -0.07 -9.19 8.50
CA LEU A 648 0.87 -8.11 8.81
C LEU A 648 1.47 -8.28 10.20
N GLU A 649 0.63 -8.49 11.22
CA GLU A 649 1.08 -8.69 12.59
C GLU A 649 1.76 -10.05 12.77
N ALA A 650 1.29 -11.08 12.08
CA ALA A 650 1.90 -12.40 12.16
C ALA A 650 3.36 -12.39 11.68
N VAL A 651 3.64 -11.82 10.51
CA VAL A 651 4.99 -11.67 9.96
C VAL A 651 5.84 -10.74 10.86
N TYR A 652 5.28 -9.61 11.29
CA TYR A 652 5.99 -8.68 12.18
C TYR A 652 6.39 -9.31 13.51
N HIS A 653 5.50 -10.09 14.16
CA HIS A 653 5.81 -10.79 15.41
C HIS A 653 6.92 -11.83 15.23
N GLY A 654 6.88 -12.60 14.13
CA GLY A 654 7.95 -13.54 13.79
C GLY A 654 9.30 -12.85 13.66
N HIS A 655 9.33 -11.76 12.92
CA HIS A 655 10.53 -10.94 12.74
C HIS A 655 11.06 -10.35 14.06
N LEU A 656 10.17 -9.73 14.85
CA LEU A 656 10.52 -9.10 16.12
C LEU A 656 11.08 -10.12 17.14
N ALA A 657 10.43 -11.27 17.27
CA ALA A 657 10.89 -12.33 18.19
C ALA A 657 12.29 -12.82 17.83
N ALA A 658 12.57 -13.01 16.54
CA ALA A 658 13.88 -13.43 16.06
C ALA A 658 14.94 -12.31 16.12
N ARG A 659 14.53 -11.05 15.94
CA ARG A 659 15.39 -9.89 16.13
C ARG A 659 15.91 -9.77 17.56
N ASP A 660 15.04 -10.07 18.53
CA ASP A 660 15.31 -9.91 19.95
C ASP A 660 15.84 -11.20 20.62
N LEU A 661 16.23 -12.22 19.82
CA LEU A 661 16.81 -13.48 20.29
C LEU A 661 18.30 -13.34 20.61
#